data_bfc906a0d8ce743f90615782b4462f04
#
_entry.id   bfc906a0d8ce743f90615782b4462f04
#
_cell.length_a   1.000
_cell.length_b   1.000
_cell.length_c   1.000
_cell.angle_alpha   90.00
_cell.angle_beta   90.00
_cell.angle_gamma   90.00
#
_symmetry.space_group_name_H-M   'P 1'
#
loop_
_entity.id
_entity.type
_entity.pdbx_description
1 polymer ?
#
loop_
_entity_poly.entity_id
_entity_poly.type
_entity_poly.pdbx_seq_one_letter_code
_entity_poly.pdbx_strand_id
1 'polypeptide(L)'
;GMEPQTIPVASKKELIVTLKAKVDELEEVTVVAFAKQKKESVIASVSTIKPSDLKVPSSNLTNAFSGRIAGMISYQRTGEPGEDNSDFFIRGVSSLNADGNKPLIIVDDVQYTYDQLSQINVNEIESISILKDASTTAIYGIKGANGVLVVKTRRGEQGKPQINVRLEGGMQIPVRTPKFLDSYNTAILVNEAYENDGMPRPFSKADVMAFRDHTDPYGHPDVNWYDEIFKKSAFQENVNVDISGGSKRLKYFVSAGYFTQDGMVKDFGTKDSGVNSNYFYRRFNYRTNIDFAVTDNLSMRLDISSRFMNINEPCNMNATGEIYDFSKMHPYSAPVLNPDGSYAYLNDTEGYKPTLNARLANEGYKRTRRNDNNILYGATWKMDFLTEGLSANYRLAYSSVDENHRQANRSQYPTYHYDSSTNGYVINPNKVYDYGTFSVTSGTDKATKDLNIQASVNYARVFNGGDHDISAMFLYNLQTTTVDRDGLVSAAVPSNFEGYTLTMGYKYKSKYLIDLNMAYNGTDRFGRNNRFGFFPAVGVGYAISEEDFFKNVDWLADKVQLLKVRASYGLVGSDVAAGNRYLYDQVYQTGDNYFFGDYPRATGSYKEGDLGTPNVKWEKAKKFDVGLDMNFLDKFSFTIDYFLDKRYDQLVTRNDVPLVLGIGFSPNNIARTTNQGFDGQISYQDRFGDFDFNTNLVFSYAKNKVDYKAEAQQKYPWLAETGKPLNQPFGYKWIGYYTPEDVAKIQSGAPDAPATPYTDIPVQAGDLKYADLNNDGTIDDYDKGAIGKPNLPSTTLGWSFGGYWRGFSFNVLFQGSFDYSFAINGTGIESFKSQFQPIHTSRWTLERYQNGEQIDFPRLTTNPSTINSASTYMSDFWLINAWYIRLKTVDLGYQLPKKILPKAIDNIRFYVNAYNLLTFTGYDKYQQDPEIKTNTAGDAYMNQRVVNLGVQLTF
;
A
#
# COMPACT_ATOMS: atom_id res chain seq x y z
N GLY A 1 -7.01 12.41 36.48
CA GLY A 1 -7.63 12.72 37.78
C GLY A 1 -6.86 12.22 38.96
N MET A 2 -7.36 12.47 40.14
CA MET A 2 -6.80 11.99 41.42
C MET A 2 -7.76 11.02 42.06
N GLU A 3 -7.27 9.99 42.77
CA GLU A 3 -8.12 9.06 43.51
C GLU A 3 -8.94 9.79 44.59
N PRO A 4 -10.26 9.57 44.68
CA PRO A 4 -11.03 10.16 45.79
C PRO A 4 -10.58 9.56 47.12
N GLN A 5 -10.19 10.42 48.05
CA GLN A 5 -9.79 10.00 49.40
C GLN A 5 -10.74 10.61 50.42
N THR A 6 -11.29 9.77 51.28
CA THR A 6 -12.06 10.23 52.41
C THR A 6 -11.16 10.26 53.65
N ILE A 7 -10.88 11.46 54.15
CA ILE A 7 -10.01 11.65 55.30
C ILE A 7 -10.81 12.17 56.47
N PRO A 8 -10.84 11.48 57.62
CA PRO A 8 -11.57 11.97 58.84
C PRO A 8 -10.82 13.16 59.43
N VAL A 9 -11.56 14.27 59.60
CA VAL A 9 -11.01 15.57 60.03
C VAL A 9 -10.89 15.69 61.55
N ALA A 10 -11.07 14.63 62.34
CA ALA A 10 -11.05 14.69 63.78
C ALA A 10 -9.85 15.50 64.36
N SER A 11 -10.11 16.70 64.92
CA SER A 11 -9.24 17.56 65.70
C SER A 11 -7.85 17.95 65.20
N LYS A 12 -7.50 17.78 63.91
CA LYS A 12 -6.23 18.17 63.29
C LYS A 12 -6.29 19.60 62.82
N LYS A 13 -5.34 20.45 63.28
CA LYS A 13 -5.20 21.84 62.87
C LYS A 13 -4.64 22.02 61.45
N GLU A 14 -3.96 21.04 60.90
CA GLU A 14 -3.46 21.00 59.55
C GLU A 14 -3.69 19.60 58.98
N LEU A 15 -4.14 19.55 57.72
CA LEU A 15 -4.38 18.33 56.96
C LEU A 15 -3.44 18.33 55.76
N ILE A 16 -2.42 17.50 55.77
CA ILE A 16 -1.58 17.27 54.61
C ILE A 16 -2.23 16.11 53.84
N VAL A 17 -2.79 16.44 52.67
CA VAL A 17 -3.43 15.46 51.79
C VAL A 17 -2.46 15.17 50.64
N THR A 18 -1.90 13.98 50.62
CA THR A 18 -1.11 13.48 49.47
C THR A 18 -2.09 12.81 48.50
N LEU A 19 -2.40 13.52 47.41
CA LEU A 19 -3.26 12.99 46.36
C LEU A 19 -2.45 11.97 45.54
N LYS A 20 -2.98 10.78 45.42
CA LYS A 20 -2.49 9.80 44.43
C LYS A 20 -3.11 10.12 43.08
N ALA A 21 -2.29 10.22 42.07
CA ALA A 21 -2.81 10.27 40.72
C ALA A 21 -3.61 8.98 40.48
N LYS A 22 -4.90 9.11 40.24
CA LYS A 22 -5.63 8.03 39.61
C LYS A 22 -4.91 7.82 38.27
N VAL A 23 -4.34 6.64 38.09
CA VAL A 23 -4.06 6.19 36.72
C VAL A 23 -5.46 6.11 36.14
N ASP A 24 -5.92 7.20 35.48
CA ASP A 24 -7.10 7.12 34.68
C ASP A 24 -6.72 6.05 33.65
N GLU A 25 -7.28 4.85 33.80
CA GLU A 25 -7.60 4.08 32.63
C GLU A 25 -8.29 5.10 31.74
N LEU A 26 -7.61 5.57 30.70
CA LEU A 26 -8.25 6.27 29.61
C LEU A 26 -9.35 5.30 29.22
N GLU A 27 -10.60 5.61 29.60
CA GLU A 27 -11.76 4.84 29.16
C GLU A 27 -11.56 4.71 27.66
N GLU A 28 -11.20 3.52 27.20
CA GLU A 28 -10.79 3.30 25.82
C GLU A 28 -12.04 3.51 24.97
N VAL A 29 -12.26 4.78 24.58
CA VAL A 29 -13.41 5.20 23.80
C VAL A 29 -13.14 4.85 22.37
N THR A 30 -13.89 3.90 21.87
CA THR A 30 -13.82 3.46 20.47
C THR A 30 -14.82 4.26 19.64
N VAL A 31 -14.42 4.75 18.50
CA VAL A 31 -15.32 5.39 17.55
C VAL A 31 -15.99 4.30 16.73
N VAL A 32 -17.27 4.09 16.95
CA VAL A 32 -18.10 3.17 16.18
C VAL A 32 -19.05 4.01 15.33
N ALA A 33 -18.80 4.02 14.02
CA ALA A 33 -19.59 4.78 13.07
C ALA A 33 -19.68 6.28 13.43
N PHE A 34 -20.88 6.79 13.68
CA PHE A 34 -21.13 8.20 13.98
C PHE A 34 -21.18 8.51 15.50
N ALA A 35 -20.78 7.56 16.36
CA ALA A 35 -20.85 7.69 17.82
C ALA A 35 -19.54 7.25 18.50
N LYS A 36 -19.20 7.89 19.63
CA LYS A 36 -18.17 7.44 20.56
C LYS A 36 -18.81 6.46 21.56
N GLN A 37 -18.28 5.25 21.68
CA GLN A 37 -18.76 4.24 22.64
C GLN A 37 -17.60 3.75 23.50
N LYS A 38 -17.88 3.36 24.74
CA LYS A 38 -16.89 2.67 25.57
C LYS A 38 -16.60 1.29 24.98
N LYS A 39 -15.35 0.85 24.98
CA LYS A 39 -14.93 -0.47 24.45
C LYS A 39 -15.74 -1.63 25.03
N GLU A 40 -16.08 -1.56 26.32
CA GLU A 40 -16.90 -2.56 27.01
C GLU A 40 -18.29 -2.70 26.38
N SER A 41 -18.84 -1.61 25.88
CA SER A 41 -20.17 -1.53 25.27
C SER A 41 -20.20 -1.83 23.78
N VAL A 42 -19.06 -2.03 23.13
CA VAL A 42 -18.97 -2.28 21.68
C VAL A 42 -19.12 -3.77 21.41
N ILE A 43 -20.10 -4.16 20.59
CA ILE A 43 -20.30 -5.55 20.11
C ILE A 43 -19.34 -5.85 18.96
N ALA A 44 -18.99 -4.84 18.23
CA ALA A 44 -18.26 -4.93 16.97
C ALA A 44 -16.77 -5.29 17.11
N SER A 45 -16.23 -5.93 16.08
CA SER A 45 -14.78 -6.09 15.90
C SER A 45 -14.15 -4.77 15.46
N VAL A 46 -13.62 -3.99 16.39
CA VAL A 46 -12.99 -2.69 16.14
C VAL A 46 -11.56 -2.68 16.68
N SER A 47 -10.63 -2.23 15.87
CA SER A 47 -9.25 -1.97 16.28
C SER A 47 -8.98 -0.47 16.23
N THR A 48 -8.46 0.11 17.30
CA THR A 48 -8.14 1.56 17.39
C THR A 48 -6.66 1.76 17.61
N ILE A 49 -6.06 2.75 16.93
CA ILE A 49 -4.67 3.16 17.10
C ILE A 49 -4.61 4.51 17.78
N LYS A 50 -3.66 4.66 18.72
CA LYS A 50 -3.37 5.93 19.37
C LYS A 50 -2.50 6.82 18.46
N PRO A 51 -2.69 8.15 18.46
CA PRO A 51 -1.86 9.05 17.65
C PRO A 51 -0.36 8.97 17.95
N SER A 52 0.01 8.63 19.20
CA SER A 52 1.42 8.41 19.57
C SER A 52 2.10 7.34 18.73
N ASP A 53 1.34 6.29 18.37
CA ASP A 53 1.87 5.12 17.66
C ASP A 53 1.98 5.38 16.15
N LEU A 54 1.29 6.41 15.64
CA LEU A 54 1.32 6.80 14.22
C LEU A 54 2.51 7.69 13.84
N LYS A 55 3.28 8.19 14.84
CA LYS A 55 4.41 9.09 14.59
C LYS A 55 5.61 8.33 14.02
N VAL A 56 5.68 8.28 12.70
CA VAL A 56 6.78 7.68 11.93
C VAL A 56 7.43 8.74 11.04
N PRO A 57 8.73 8.65 10.77
CA PRO A 57 9.44 9.59 9.90
C PRO A 57 9.16 9.30 8.41
N SER A 58 7.89 9.40 8.00
CA SER A 58 7.44 9.17 6.64
C SER A 58 6.55 10.30 6.15
N SER A 59 6.59 10.59 4.85
CA SER A 59 5.70 11.53 4.16
C SER A 59 4.24 11.11 4.20
N ASN A 60 3.99 9.78 4.24
CA ASN A 60 2.71 9.13 4.08
C ASN A 60 2.20 8.51 5.39
N LEU A 61 0.95 8.85 5.75
CA LEU A 61 0.26 8.29 6.91
C LEU A 61 0.11 6.76 6.83
N THR A 62 -0.12 6.21 5.63
CA THR A 62 -0.37 4.77 5.44
C THR A 62 0.82 3.90 5.82
N ASN A 63 2.04 4.46 5.80
CA ASN A 63 3.25 3.76 6.23
C ASN A 63 3.27 3.49 7.75
N ALA A 64 2.49 4.24 8.53
CA ALA A 64 2.37 4.05 9.96
C ALA A 64 1.46 2.86 10.36
N PHE A 65 0.71 2.28 9.43
CA PHE A 65 -0.28 1.23 9.74
C PHE A 65 0.34 -0.16 9.89
N SER A 66 1.43 -0.40 9.18
CA SER A 66 2.10 -1.71 9.13
C SER A 66 2.48 -2.23 10.52
N GLY A 67 2.01 -3.45 10.86
CA GLY A 67 2.33 -4.13 12.12
C GLY A 67 1.68 -3.52 13.37
N ARG A 68 0.73 -2.57 13.24
CA ARG A 68 0.09 -1.90 14.39
C ARG A 68 -1.37 -2.26 14.59
N ILE A 69 -2.02 -2.79 13.57
CA ILE A 69 -3.46 -2.97 13.53
C ILE A 69 -3.81 -4.43 13.29
N ALA A 70 -4.53 -5.04 14.23
CA ALA A 70 -5.02 -6.40 14.07
C ALA A 70 -6.03 -6.48 12.91
N GLY A 71 -5.83 -7.45 12.00
CA GLY A 71 -6.65 -7.64 10.82
C GLY A 71 -6.25 -6.78 9.62
N MET A 72 -5.16 -5.98 9.69
CA MET A 72 -4.67 -5.20 8.56
C MET A 72 -3.38 -5.76 7.99
N ILE A 73 -3.36 -5.99 6.69
CA ILE A 73 -2.16 -6.29 5.91
C ILE A 73 -1.74 -5.00 5.23
N SER A 74 -0.53 -4.52 5.48
CA SER A 74 -0.01 -3.28 4.89
C SER A 74 1.46 -3.44 4.53
N TYR A 75 1.86 -2.97 3.33
CA TYR A 75 3.24 -3.02 2.84
C TYR A 75 3.52 -1.89 1.84
N GLN A 76 4.76 -1.39 1.87
CA GLN A 76 5.23 -0.28 1.05
C GLN A 76 5.89 -0.82 -0.23
N ARG A 77 5.34 -0.51 -1.40
CA ARG A 77 5.82 -1.06 -2.68
C ARG A 77 6.90 -0.27 -3.37
N THR A 78 7.07 0.99 -3.04
CA THR A 78 8.10 1.89 -3.59
C THR A 78 8.49 2.93 -2.56
N GLY A 79 9.72 3.42 -2.65
CA GLY A 79 10.22 4.54 -1.84
C GLY A 79 10.26 5.87 -2.62
N GLU A 80 9.62 5.95 -3.78
CA GLU A 80 9.61 7.12 -4.65
C GLU A 80 8.94 8.33 -3.96
N PRO A 81 9.59 9.51 -3.94
CA PRO A 81 9.06 10.68 -3.26
C PRO A 81 7.68 11.08 -3.76
N GLY A 82 6.71 11.12 -2.83
CA GLY A 82 5.30 11.43 -3.13
C GLY A 82 4.45 10.24 -3.54
N GLU A 83 5.04 9.10 -3.92
CA GLU A 83 4.38 7.85 -4.31
C GLU A 83 4.71 6.69 -3.34
N ASP A 84 5.38 6.99 -2.23
CA ASP A 84 5.86 6.04 -1.21
C ASP A 84 4.77 5.51 -0.26
N ASN A 85 3.49 5.60 -0.65
CA ASN A 85 2.36 5.10 0.12
C ASN A 85 2.36 3.56 0.24
N SER A 86 1.86 3.06 1.38
CA SER A 86 1.64 1.62 1.58
C SER A 86 0.27 1.22 1.10
N ASP A 87 0.18 0.16 0.31
CA ASP A 87 -1.08 -0.53 0.07
C ASP A 87 -1.54 -1.23 1.36
N PHE A 88 -2.84 -1.23 1.63
CA PHE A 88 -3.37 -1.94 2.79
C PHE A 88 -4.73 -2.58 2.52
N PHE A 89 -4.98 -3.71 3.17
CA PHE A 89 -6.18 -4.51 3.09
C PHE A 89 -6.64 -4.91 4.49
N ILE A 90 -7.95 -4.97 4.70
CA ILE A 90 -8.54 -5.43 5.95
C ILE A 90 -8.94 -6.89 5.79
N ARG A 91 -8.36 -7.79 6.62
CA ARG A 91 -8.58 -9.25 6.57
C ARG A 91 -8.23 -9.88 5.21
N GLY A 92 -7.26 -9.28 4.49
CA GLY A 92 -6.77 -9.79 3.21
C GLY A 92 -7.64 -9.43 2.02
N VAL A 93 -7.49 -10.22 0.94
CA VAL A 93 -8.17 -10.04 -0.35
C VAL A 93 -9.28 -11.08 -0.46
N SER A 94 -10.48 -10.67 -0.86
CA SER A 94 -11.64 -11.55 -0.93
C SER A 94 -12.49 -11.37 -2.20
N SER A 95 -12.26 -10.32 -3.00
CA SER A 95 -12.91 -10.11 -4.31
C SER A 95 -11.95 -10.40 -5.46
N LEU A 96 -12.47 -10.99 -6.55
CA LEU A 96 -11.77 -11.14 -7.83
C LEU A 96 -11.51 -9.80 -8.51
N ASN A 97 -12.27 -8.77 -8.13
CA ASN A 97 -12.08 -7.42 -8.60
C ASN A 97 -11.06 -6.68 -7.70
N ALA A 98 -9.95 -6.21 -8.25
CA ALA A 98 -8.89 -5.56 -7.49
C ALA A 98 -9.38 -4.34 -6.68
N ASP A 99 -10.21 -3.48 -7.30
CA ASP A 99 -10.80 -2.32 -6.60
C ASP A 99 -11.85 -2.75 -5.55
N GLY A 100 -12.43 -3.93 -5.72
CA GLY A 100 -13.33 -4.56 -4.75
C GLY A 100 -12.65 -5.04 -3.47
N ASN A 101 -11.35 -4.85 -3.29
CA ASN A 101 -10.61 -5.22 -2.07
C ASN A 101 -10.16 -4.02 -1.22
N LYS A 102 -10.33 -2.80 -1.74
CA LYS A 102 -9.94 -1.58 -1.02
C LYS A 102 -10.96 -1.24 0.08
N PRO A 103 -10.53 -0.92 1.31
CA PRO A 103 -11.45 -0.48 2.36
C PRO A 103 -12.01 0.92 2.07
N LEU A 104 -13.19 1.19 2.62
CA LEU A 104 -13.75 2.53 2.65
C LEU A 104 -12.99 3.40 3.65
N ILE A 105 -12.69 4.63 3.28
CA ILE A 105 -11.97 5.59 4.12
C ILE A 105 -12.93 6.72 4.48
N ILE A 106 -13.12 6.96 5.76
CA ILE A 106 -13.97 8.02 6.31
C ILE A 106 -13.11 8.93 7.18
N VAL A 107 -13.06 10.22 6.85
CA VAL A 107 -12.38 11.24 7.65
C VAL A 107 -13.42 12.25 8.11
N ASP A 108 -13.59 12.37 9.44
CA ASP A 108 -14.60 13.26 10.04
C ASP A 108 -16.02 13.12 9.45
N ASP A 109 -16.41 11.85 9.24
CA ASP A 109 -17.71 11.43 8.70
C ASP A 109 -17.92 11.64 7.19
N VAL A 110 -16.85 11.99 6.45
CA VAL A 110 -16.85 12.18 4.98
C VAL A 110 -15.93 11.17 4.30
N GLN A 111 -16.32 10.66 3.15
CA GLN A 111 -15.51 9.73 2.36
C GLN A 111 -14.30 10.45 1.76
N TYR A 112 -13.11 9.83 1.93
CA TYR A 112 -11.86 10.23 1.31
C TYR A 112 -11.38 9.15 0.34
N THR A 113 -10.57 9.56 -0.64
CA THR A 113 -9.81 8.63 -1.47
C THR A 113 -8.59 8.11 -0.69
N TYR A 114 -8.01 7.02 -1.19
CA TYR A 114 -6.77 6.45 -0.66
C TYR A 114 -5.62 7.49 -0.66
N ASP A 115 -5.47 8.20 -1.78
CA ASP A 115 -4.45 9.24 -1.93
C ASP A 115 -4.66 10.42 -0.97
N GLN A 116 -5.90 10.81 -0.72
CA GLN A 116 -6.20 11.86 0.26
C GLN A 116 -5.87 11.44 1.70
N LEU A 117 -6.12 10.17 2.06
CA LEU A 117 -5.74 9.62 3.37
C LEU A 117 -4.23 9.65 3.55
N SER A 118 -3.48 9.19 2.55
CA SER A 118 -2.02 9.07 2.61
C SER A 118 -1.34 10.40 2.94
N GLN A 119 -1.95 11.52 2.57
CA GLN A 119 -1.42 12.87 2.71
C GLN A 119 -1.85 13.60 4.01
N ILE A 120 -2.66 12.97 4.88
CA ILE A 120 -3.04 13.57 6.16
C ILE A 120 -1.82 13.64 7.08
N ASN A 121 -1.60 14.81 7.71
CA ASN A 121 -0.55 14.94 8.70
C ASN A 121 -0.93 14.22 9.99
N VAL A 122 -0.05 13.37 10.51
CA VAL A 122 -0.27 12.60 11.74
C VAL A 122 -0.62 13.50 12.94
N ASN A 123 -0.09 14.72 13.00
CA ASN A 123 -0.37 15.66 14.08
C ASN A 123 -1.81 16.22 14.07
N GLU A 124 -2.53 16.09 12.95
CA GLU A 124 -3.93 16.47 12.82
C GLU A 124 -4.89 15.38 13.34
N ILE A 125 -4.41 14.17 13.64
CA ILE A 125 -5.24 13.00 13.96
C ILE A 125 -5.49 12.90 15.46
N GLU A 126 -6.75 12.66 15.84
CA GLU A 126 -7.18 12.30 17.20
C GLU A 126 -7.18 10.78 17.40
N SER A 127 -7.74 10.03 16.43
CA SER A 127 -7.78 8.56 16.46
C SER A 127 -8.01 7.97 15.08
N ILE A 128 -7.58 6.72 14.91
CA ILE A 128 -7.92 5.88 13.75
C ILE A 128 -8.55 4.60 14.27
N SER A 129 -9.74 4.26 13.77
CA SER A 129 -10.46 3.04 14.07
C SER A 129 -10.74 2.24 12.81
N ILE A 130 -10.63 0.93 12.89
CA ILE A 130 -10.94 0.02 11.78
C ILE A 130 -12.13 -0.83 12.16
N LEU A 131 -13.16 -0.77 11.32
CA LEU A 131 -14.39 -1.54 11.43
C LEU A 131 -14.28 -2.74 10.49
N LYS A 132 -14.36 -3.96 11.05
CA LYS A 132 -14.02 -5.18 10.31
C LYS A 132 -15.23 -6.08 10.04
N ASP A 133 -16.26 -6.03 10.88
CA ASP A 133 -17.44 -6.90 10.83
C ASP A 133 -18.65 -6.26 10.14
N ALA A 134 -19.67 -7.08 9.84
CA ALA A 134 -20.88 -6.62 9.18
C ALA A 134 -21.71 -5.67 10.05
N SER A 135 -21.73 -5.85 11.38
CA SER A 135 -22.56 -5.05 12.27
C SER A 135 -22.15 -3.58 12.30
N THR A 136 -20.86 -3.28 12.11
CA THR A 136 -20.37 -1.90 12.03
C THR A 136 -20.27 -1.36 10.62
N THR A 137 -19.90 -2.19 9.66
CA THR A 137 -19.71 -1.73 8.29
C THR A 137 -21.02 -1.52 7.54
N ALA A 138 -22.11 -2.21 7.94
CA ALA A 138 -23.44 -2.02 7.36
C ALA A 138 -23.97 -0.57 7.49
N ILE A 139 -23.52 0.18 8.49
CA ILE A 139 -23.89 1.60 8.68
C ILE A 139 -23.39 2.47 7.51
N TYR A 140 -22.23 2.11 6.94
CA TYR A 140 -21.66 2.77 5.76
C TYR A 140 -22.19 2.13 4.46
N GLY A 141 -23.10 1.19 4.59
CA GLY A 141 -23.79 0.54 3.49
C GLY A 141 -22.85 -0.27 2.59
N ILE A 142 -23.05 -0.12 1.30
CA ILE A 142 -22.38 -0.89 0.25
C ILE A 142 -20.87 -0.70 0.16
N LYS A 143 -20.37 0.45 0.57
CA LYS A 143 -18.93 0.75 0.49
C LYS A 143 -18.15 0.09 1.63
N GLY A 144 -18.85 -0.46 2.66
CA GLY A 144 -18.25 -1.12 3.81
C GLY A 144 -17.85 -2.59 3.61
N ALA A 145 -18.08 -3.18 2.43
CA ALA A 145 -17.83 -4.61 2.19
C ALA A 145 -16.39 -5.07 2.50
N ASN A 146 -15.40 -4.20 2.33
CA ASN A 146 -13.98 -4.48 2.57
C ASN A 146 -13.45 -3.94 3.90
N GLY A 147 -14.37 -3.62 4.85
CA GLY A 147 -14.06 -2.91 6.06
C GLY A 147 -14.03 -1.39 5.87
N VAL A 148 -14.00 -0.67 6.99
CA VAL A 148 -14.01 0.80 6.99
C VAL A 148 -12.88 1.32 7.89
N LEU A 149 -12.07 2.21 7.35
CA LEU A 149 -11.09 2.99 8.10
C LEU A 149 -11.71 4.33 8.49
N VAL A 150 -11.89 4.58 9.78
CA VAL A 150 -12.45 5.81 10.31
C VAL A 150 -11.35 6.64 10.96
N VAL A 151 -11.10 7.82 10.44
CA VAL A 151 -10.14 8.80 10.97
C VAL A 151 -10.92 9.94 11.60
N LYS A 152 -10.60 10.24 12.86
CA LYS A 152 -11.06 11.46 13.53
C LYS A 152 -9.91 12.42 13.66
N THR A 153 -10.14 13.68 13.29
CA THR A 153 -9.13 14.73 13.42
C THR A 153 -9.29 15.50 14.73
N ARG A 154 -8.19 16.05 15.21
CA ARG A 154 -8.13 16.81 16.46
C ARG A 154 -9.05 18.01 16.42
N ARG A 155 -9.68 18.27 17.56
CA ARG A 155 -10.57 19.42 17.75
C ARG A 155 -10.10 20.27 18.93
N GLY A 156 -10.60 21.50 19.01
CA GLY A 156 -10.35 22.36 20.15
C GLY A 156 -11.07 21.89 21.42
N GLU A 157 -10.44 22.11 22.55
CA GLU A 157 -11.02 21.88 23.87
C GLU A 157 -11.24 23.20 24.62
N GLN A 158 -12.10 23.20 25.64
CA GLN A 158 -12.28 24.37 26.48
C GLN A 158 -11.02 24.56 27.35
N GLY A 159 -10.32 25.68 27.17
CA GLY A 159 -9.11 25.97 27.90
C GLY A 159 -8.34 27.13 27.28
N LYS A 160 -7.19 27.45 27.88
CA LYS A 160 -6.24 28.43 27.33
C LYS A 160 -5.72 27.91 26.00
N PRO A 161 -5.34 28.80 25.06
CA PRO A 161 -4.64 28.40 23.84
C PRO A 161 -3.39 27.62 24.17
N GLN A 162 -3.22 26.47 23.52
CA GLN A 162 -2.01 25.67 23.56
C GLN A 162 -1.39 25.65 22.17
N ILE A 163 -0.13 26.00 22.09
CA ILE A 163 0.65 26.03 20.83
C ILE A 163 1.66 24.89 20.88
N ASN A 164 1.65 24.04 19.87
CA ASN A 164 2.67 23.01 19.68
C ASN A 164 3.46 23.30 18.42
N VAL A 165 4.78 23.29 18.53
CA VAL A 165 5.71 23.42 17.41
C VAL A 165 6.56 22.16 17.35
N ARG A 166 6.63 21.54 16.17
CA ARG A 166 7.43 20.36 15.91
C ARG A 166 8.35 20.60 14.74
N LEU A 167 9.64 20.35 14.95
CA LEU A 167 10.69 20.49 13.95
C LEU A 167 11.43 19.16 13.85
N GLU A 168 11.54 18.61 12.65
CA GLU A 168 12.23 17.35 12.36
C GLU A 168 13.12 17.54 11.13
N GLY A 169 14.34 17.03 11.20
CA GLY A 169 15.25 16.91 10.07
C GLY A 169 15.81 15.50 10.03
N GLY A 170 15.89 14.91 8.86
CA GLY A 170 16.28 13.52 8.73
C GLY A 170 17.01 13.16 7.47
N MET A 171 17.63 11.98 7.52
CA MET A 171 18.37 11.38 6.45
C MET A 171 17.67 10.09 5.99
N GLN A 172 17.53 9.98 4.68
CA GLN A 172 17.02 8.80 3.99
C GLN A 172 18.19 8.03 3.40
N ILE A 173 18.20 6.70 3.57
CA ILE A 173 19.24 5.80 3.06
C ILE A 173 18.52 4.59 2.46
N PRO A 174 18.87 4.08 1.27
CA PRO A 174 18.24 2.88 0.72
C PRO A 174 18.29 1.71 1.71
N VAL A 175 17.18 0.97 1.86
CA VAL A 175 17.14 -0.26 2.67
C VAL A 175 18.09 -1.29 2.10
N ARG A 176 18.09 -1.42 0.77
CA ARG A 176 18.98 -2.29 0.00
C ARG A 176 19.43 -1.58 -1.27
N THR A 177 20.67 -1.80 -1.66
CA THR A 177 21.25 -1.33 -2.92
C THR A 177 21.61 -2.53 -3.77
N PRO A 178 21.24 -2.57 -5.06
CA PRO A 178 21.67 -3.62 -5.96
C PRO A 178 23.20 -3.56 -6.14
N LYS A 179 23.82 -4.72 -6.33
CA LYS A 179 25.22 -4.86 -6.70
C LYS A 179 25.29 -5.48 -8.07
N PHE A 180 25.95 -4.82 -8.97
CA PHE A 180 26.24 -5.32 -10.32
C PHE A 180 27.71 -5.72 -10.41
N LEU A 181 28.02 -6.62 -11.35
CA LEU A 181 29.38 -7.01 -11.62
C LEU A 181 30.09 -5.89 -12.42
N ASP A 182 31.39 -5.76 -12.22
CA ASP A 182 32.27 -4.89 -12.99
C ASP A 182 32.43 -5.35 -14.45
N SER A 183 33.07 -4.53 -15.27
CA SER A 183 33.29 -4.84 -16.71
C SER A 183 34.10 -6.10 -16.93
N TYR A 184 35.12 -6.36 -16.09
CA TYR A 184 35.95 -7.56 -16.19
C TYR A 184 35.11 -8.85 -15.98
N ASN A 185 34.40 -8.94 -14.90
CA ASN A 185 33.56 -10.10 -14.59
C ASN A 185 32.39 -10.22 -15.58
N THR A 186 31.78 -9.11 -15.99
CA THR A 186 30.73 -9.10 -17.00
C THR A 186 31.22 -9.62 -18.35
N ALA A 187 32.40 -9.17 -18.84
CA ALA A 187 32.95 -9.63 -20.09
C ALA A 187 33.27 -11.14 -20.09
N ILE A 188 33.71 -11.70 -18.95
CA ILE A 188 33.92 -13.15 -18.80
C ILE A 188 32.61 -13.90 -18.98
N LEU A 189 31.56 -13.45 -18.29
CA LEU A 189 30.22 -14.10 -18.32
C LEU A 189 29.58 -13.98 -19.71
N VAL A 190 29.73 -12.82 -20.36
CA VAL A 190 29.28 -12.62 -21.75
C VAL A 190 30.00 -13.58 -22.70
N ASN A 191 31.34 -13.65 -22.64
CA ASN A 191 32.08 -14.60 -23.43
C ASN A 191 31.65 -16.06 -23.25
N GLU A 192 31.41 -16.48 -22.00
CA GLU A 192 30.91 -17.81 -21.67
C GLU A 192 29.53 -18.09 -22.27
N ALA A 193 28.60 -17.11 -22.18
CA ALA A 193 27.27 -17.26 -22.75
C ALA A 193 27.32 -17.44 -24.29
N TYR A 194 28.18 -16.67 -24.98
CA TYR A 194 28.37 -16.80 -26.41
C TYR A 194 28.96 -18.18 -26.76
N GLU A 195 29.93 -18.67 -25.99
CA GLU A 195 30.48 -20.02 -26.16
C GLU A 195 29.43 -21.11 -25.92
N ASN A 196 28.62 -20.99 -24.89
CA ASN A 196 27.53 -21.91 -24.61
C ASN A 196 26.52 -22.00 -25.76
N ASP A 197 26.31 -20.90 -26.48
CA ASP A 197 25.40 -20.84 -27.63
C ASP A 197 26.12 -21.12 -28.98
N GLY A 198 27.41 -21.58 -28.93
CA GLY A 198 28.21 -21.90 -30.15
C GLY A 198 28.65 -20.70 -30.97
N MET A 199 28.65 -19.50 -30.39
CA MET A 199 29.03 -18.26 -31.02
C MET A 199 30.45 -17.84 -30.64
N PRO A 200 31.13 -17.05 -31.49
CA PRO A 200 32.46 -16.52 -31.17
C PRO A 200 32.42 -15.54 -30.02
N ARG A 201 33.44 -15.53 -29.18
CA ARG A 201 33.56 -14.61 -28.04
C ARG A 201 33.57 -13.16 -28.54
N PRO A 202 32.73 -12.26 -28.04
CA PRO A 202 32.74 -10.84 -28.40
C PRO A 202 33.97 -10.09 -27.84
N PHE A 203 34.49 -10.52 -26.68
CA PHE A 203 35.68 -9.90 -26.07
C PHE A 203 36.89 -10.78 -26.22
N SER A 204 37.95 -10.22 -26.82
CA SER A 204 39.27 -10.86 -26.91
C SER A 204 39.93 -10.98 -25.53
N LYS A 205 41.01 -11.77 -25.43
CA LYS A 205 41.79 -11.84 -24.20
C LYS A 205 42.38 -10.46 -23.82
N ALA A 206 42.75 -9.66 -24.82
CA ALA A 206 43.30 -8.33 -24.61
C ALA A 206 42.27 -7.37 -24.04
N ASP A 207 41.01 -7.39 -24.54
CA ASP A 207 39.90 -6.58 -24.01
C ASP A 207 39.59 -6.95 -22.57
N VAL A 208 39.49 -8.26 -22.27
CA VAL A 208 39.22 -8.74 -20.90
C VAL A 208 40.34 -8.30 -19.93
N MET A 209 41.58 -8.32 -20.36
CA MET A 209 42.71 -7.85 -19.55
C MET A 209 42.72 -6.32 -19.39
N ALA A 210 42.32 -5.57 -20.43
CA ALA A 210 42.20 -4.11 -20.37
C ALA A 210 41.13 -3.67 -19.34
N PHE A 211 39.98 -4.37 -19.29
CA PHE A 211 38.98 -4.15 -18.24
C PHE A 211 39.53 -4.43 -16.83
N ARG A 212 40.25 -5.56 -16.66
CA ARG A 212 40.83 -5.93 -15.37
C ARG A 212 41.86 -4.91 -14.87
N ASP A 213 42.76 -4.48 -15.76
CA ASP A 213 43.93 -3.68 -15.42
C ASP A 213 43.65 -2.17 -15.56
N HIS A 214 42.44 -1.78 -16.01
CA HIS A 214 41.98 -0.39 -16.24
C HIS A 214 42.97 0.43 -17.12
N THR A 215 43.55 -0.20 -18.10
CA THR A 215 44.62 0.40 -18.95
C THR A 215 44.09 1.40 -19.96
N ASP A 216 42.82 1.30 -20.33
CA ASP A 216 42.15 2.21 -21.27
C ASP A 216 40.74 2.56 -20.76
N PRO A 217 40.60 3.53 -19.84
CA PRO A 217 39.34 3.83 -19.16
C PRO A 217 38.23 4.42 -20.07
N TYR A 218 38.59 4.80 -21.30
CA TYR A 218 37.66 5.33 -22.29
C TYR A 218 37.27 4.34 -23.36
N GLY A 219 38.18 3.52 -23.82
CA GLY A 219 37.89 2.45 -24.79
C GLY A 219 37.42 1.16 -24.10
N HIS A 220 37.83 0.96 -22.84
CA HIS A 220 37.40 -0.15 -21.98
C HIS A 220 36.91 0.35 -20.64
N PRO A 221 35.79 1.10 -20.63
CA PRO A 221 35.25 1.68 -19.38
C PRO A 221 34.75 0.62 -18.38
N ASP A 222 34.79 0.99 -17.12
CA ASP A 222 34.24 0.20 -16.00
C ASP A 222 33.45 1.11 -15.06
N VAL A 223 32.17 1.25 -15.34
CA VAL A 223 31.29 2.22 -14.68
C VAL A 223 30.22 1.52 -13.85
N ASN A 224 30.22 1.78 -12.56
CA ASN A 224 29.08 1.43 -11.69
C ASN A 224 27.97 2.49 -11.86
N TRP A 225 27.08 2.28 -12.80
CA TRP A 225 26.00 3.21 -13.12
C TRP A 225 25.05 3.47 -11.94
N TYR A 226 24.87 2.52 -11.03
CA TYR A 226 24.08 2.76 -9.83
C TYR A 226 24.71 3.84 -8.93
N ASP A 227 25.99 3.71 -8.65
CA ASP A 227 26.73 4.69 -7.82
C ASP A 227 26.90 6.04 -8.54
N GLU A 228 26.94 6.05 -9.88
CA GLU A 228 26.98 7.30 -10.66
C GLU A 228 25.66 8.06 -10.65
N ILE A 229 24.52 7.38 -10.65
CA ILE A 229 23.21 8.00 -10.78
C ILE A 229 22.57 8.29 -9.42
N PHE A 230 22.73 7.40 -8.43
CA PHE A 230 22.07 7.53 -7.15
C PHE A 230 22.97 8.09 -6.04
N LYS A 231 22.37 8.86 -5.16
CA LYS A 231 22.97 9.31 -3.91
C LYS A 231 23.01 8.17 -2.90
N LYS A 232 23.99 8.19 -1.99
CA LYS A 232 24.04 7.29 -0.82
C LYS A 232 23.01 7.67 0.24
N SER A 233 22.64 8.94 0.30
CA SER A 233 21.59 9.46 1.21
C SER A 233 20.93 10.71 0.64
N ALA A 234 19.70 10.97 1.05
CA ALA A 234 18.95 12.19 0.75
C ALA A 234 18.35 12.78 2.03
N PHE A 235 17.93 14.05 1.99
CA PHE A 235 17.40 14.75 3.13
C PHE A 235 15.87 14.85 3.09
N GLN A 236 15.27 14.93 4.29
CA GLN A 236 13.89 15.32 4.48
C GLN A 236 13.75 16.25 5.69
N GLU A 237 12.77 17.14 5.63
CA GLU A 237 12.44 18.06 6.70
C GLU A 237 10.93 18.11 6.91
N ASN A 238 10.52 18.25 8.19
CA ASN A 238 9.12 18.36 8.58
C ASN A 238 8.96 19.43 9.64
N VAL A 239 8.17 20.43 9.33
CA VAL A 239 7.81 21.52 10.26
C VAL A 239 6.31 21.49 10.45
N ASN A 240 5.85 21.44 11.69
CA ASN A 240 4.44 21.50 12.01
C ASN A 240 4.17 22.44 13.18
N VAL A 241 3.11 23.25 13.05
CA VAL A 241 2.62 24.14 14.10
C VAL A 241 1.14 23.89 14.26
N ASP A 242 0.68 23.63 15.48
CA ASP A 242 -0.73 23.56 15.78
C ASP A 242 -1.11 24.42 16.99
N ILE A 243 -2.31 24.97 16.94
CA ILE A 243 -2.90 25.82 17.97
C ILE A 243 -4.29 25.28 18.29
N SER A 244 -4.54 24.98 19.55
CA SER A 244 -5.86 24.51 19.99
C SER A 244 -6.29 25.26 21.25
N GLY A 245 -7.59 25.47 21.40
CA GLY A 245 -8.15 26.13 22.57
C GLY A 245 -9.65 26.41 22.42
N GLY A 246 -10.21 27.13 23.37
CA GLY A 246 -11.59 27.53 23.25
C GLY A 246 -12.28 27.94 24.54
N SER A 247 -13.51 28.41 24.36
CA SER A 247 -14.47 28.74 25.43
C SER A 247 -15.63 27.73 25.38
N LYS A 248 -16.63 27.92 26.25
CA LYS A 248 -17.89 27.15 26.16
C LYS A 248 -18.60 27.29 24.81
N ARG A 249 -18.48 28.42 24.13
CA ARG A 249 -19.21 28.72 22.90
C ARG A 249 -18.39 28.50 21.65
N LEU A 250 -17.08 28.69 21.70
CA LEU A 250 -16.20 28.57 20.54
C LEU A 250 -15.01 27.70 20.91
N LYS A 251 -14.77 26.62 20.17
CA LYS A 251 -13.58 25.79 20.26
C LYS A 251 -12.92 25.74 18.88
N TYR A 252 -11.61 25.74 18.87
CA TYR A 252 -10.87 25.75 17.61
C TYR A 252 -9.60 24.89 17.69
N PHE A 253 -9.26 24.30 16.57
CA PHE A 253 -7.99 23.65 16.28
C PHE A 253 -7.50 24.16 14.93
N VAL A 254 -6.30 24.67 14.85
CA VAL A 254 -5.64 25.15 13.62
C VAL A 254 -4.29 24.49 13.54
N SER A 255 -3.97 23.90 12.40
CA SER A 255 -2.68 23.27 12.10
C SER A 255 -2.15 23.74 10.76
N ALA A 256 -0.85 23.98 10.69
CA ALA A 256 -0.10 24.23 9.47
C ALA A 256 1.17 23.40 9.46
N GLY A 257 1.47 22.74 8.34
CA GLY A 257 2.64 21.90 8.19
C GLY A 257 3.33 22.09 6.86
N TYR A 258 4.64 21.98 6.85
CA TYR A 258 5.48 21.95 5.67
C TYR A 258 6.38 20.72 5.71
N PHE A 259 6.36 19.94 4.65
CA PHE A 259 7.21 18.76 4.48
C PHE A 259 7.96 18.85 3.18
N THR A 260 9.26 18.56 3.20
CA THR A 260 10.09 18.42 2.01
C THR A 260 10.90 17.13 2.06
N GLN A 261 11.02 16.47 0.91
CA GLN A 261 11.74 15.23 0.73
C GLN A 261 12.49 15.29 -0.60
N ASP A 262 13.80 15.13 -0.55
CA ASP A 262 14.62 15.01 -1.75
C ASP A 262 14.69 13.55 -2.21
N GLY A 263 14.74 13.32 -3.52
CA GLY A 263 14.94 12.00 -4.10
C GLY A 263 16.38 11.54 -4.09
N MET A 264 16.56 10.23 -4.33
CA MET A 264 17.86 9.58 -4.33
C MET A 264 18.65 9.80 -5.63
N VAL A 265 18.04 10.25 -6.72
CA VAL A 265 18.77 10.58 -7.96
C VAL A 265 19.66 11.80 -7.71
N LYS A 266 20.92 11.76 -8.18
CA LYS A 266 21.86 12.90 -8.12
C LYS A 266 21.35 14.07 -8.97
N ASP A 267 21.81 15.28 -8.65
CA ASP A 267 21.52 16.48 -9.43
C ASP A 267 22.44 16.55 -10.64
N PHE A 268 21.87 16.35 -11.81
CA PHE A 268 22.56 16.49 -13.11
C PHE A 268 22.18 17.81 -13.79
N GLY A 269 21.26 18.59 -13.24
CA GLY A 269 20.83 19.87 -13.82
C GLY A 269 21.99 20.87 -13.90
N THR A 270 22.22 21.44 -15.09
CA THR A 270 23.21 22.51 -15.28
C THR A 270 22.59 23.85 -14.88
N LYS A 271 23.31 24.69 -14.15
CA LYS A 271 22.82 26.03 -13.73
C LYS A 271 22.44 26.90 -14.92
N ASP A 272 23.07 26.68 -16.05
CA ASP A 272 22.88 27.45 -17.29
C ASP A 272 21.60 27.07 -18.07
N SER A 273 21.08 25.84 -17.86
CA SER A 273 19.86 25.38 -18.58
C SER A 273 18.55 25.85 -17.96
N GLY A 274 18.56 26.30 -16.70
CA GLY A 274 17.35 26.64 -15.94
C GLY A 274 16.43 25.42 -15.68
N VAL A 275 16.90 24.20 -15.99
CA VAL A 275 16.17 22.94 -15.87
C VAL A 275 16.63 22.20 -14.63
N ASN A 276 15.67 21.90 -13.75
CA ASN A 276 15.90 21.09 -12.56
C ASN A 276 15.26 19.72 -12.76
N SER A 277 16.05 18.70 -13.07
CA SER A 277 15.61 17.31 -13.22
C SER A 277 15.62 16.49 -11.93
N ASN A 278 15.96 17.11 -10.78
CA ASN A 278 16.02 16.39 -9.51
C ASN A 278 14.66 15.92 -9.06
N TYR A 279 14.62 14.72 -8.49
CA TYR A 279 13.48 14.26 -7.73
C TYR A 279 13.34 15.07 -6.45
N PHE A 280 12.15 15.64 -6.21
CA PHE A 280 11.76 16.17 -4.92
C PHE A 280 10.24 16.13 -4.75
N TYR A 281 9.83 16.02 -3.50
CA TYR A 281 8.45 16.15 -3.05
C TYR A 281 8.36 17.27 -2.02
N ARG A 282 7.43 18.20 -2.20
CA ARG A 282 7.14 19.28 -1.25
C ARG A 282 5.66 19.35 -1.01
N ARG A 283 5.26 19.39 0.27
CA ARG A 283 3.85 19.50 0.68
C ARG A 283 3.68 20.57 1.72
N PHE A 284 2.71 21.45 1.48
CA PHE A 284 2.15 22.34 2.48
C PHE A 284 0.75 21.87 2.82
N ASN A 285 0.44 21.69 4.10
CA ASN A 285 -0.89 21.32 4.59
C ASN A 285 -1.39 22.33 5.60
N TYR A 286 -2.68 22.56 5.57
CA TYR A 286 -3.40 23.46 6.46
C TYR A 286 -4.72 22.82 6.87
N ARG A 287 -5.08 22.90 8.18
CA ARG A 287 -6.37 22.46 8.71
C ARG A 287 -6.89 23.44 9.74
N THR A 288 -8.20 23.69 9.69
CA THR A 288 -8.93 24.44 10.71
C THR A 288 -10.22 23.71 11.02
N ASN A 289 -10.41 23.36 12.31
CA ASN A 289 -11.62 22.76 12.84
C ASN A 289 -12.21 23.72 13.88
N ILE A 290 -13.46 24.17 13.66
CA ILE A 290 -14.16 25.12 14.51
C ILE A 290 -15.49 24.50 14.95
N ASP A 291 -15.72 24.50 16.26
CA ASP A 291 -17.02 24.14 16.87
C ASP A 291 -17.60 25.39 17.53
N PHE A 292 -18.84 25.72 17.18
CA PHE A 292 -19.53 26.89 17.68
C PHE A 292 -20.91 26.52 18.26
N ALA A 293 -21.09 26.68 19.57
CA ALA A 293 -22.38 26.55 20.23
C ALA A 293 -23.17 27.85 20.07
N VAL A 294 -24.14 27.86 19.15
CA VAL A 294 -25.02 28.99 18.86
C VAL A 294 -25.96 29.23 20.05
N THR A 295 -26.52 28.12 20.52
CA THR A 295 -27.34 28.05 21.77
C THR A 295 -26.89 26.78 22.53
N ASP A 296 -27.46 26.53 23.70
CA ASP A 296 -27.24 25.30 24.47
C ASP A 296 -27.72 24.04 23.70
N ASN A 297 -28.68 24.22 22.79
CA ASN A 297 -29.28 23.14 22.01
C ASN A 297 -28.81 23.08 20.56
N LEU A 298 -28.24 24.14 20.01
CA LEU A 298 -27.78 24.20 18.61
C LEU A 298 -26.28 24.44 18.55
N SER A 299 -25.55 23.51 18.00
CA SER A 299 -24.11 23.63 17.69
C SER A 299 -23.85 23.52 16.20
N MET A 300 -22.89 24.29 15.72
CA MET A 300 -22.41 24.31 14.35
C MET A 300 -20.93 23.93 14.32
N ARG A 301 -20.51 23.37 13.21
CA ARG A 301 -19.14 22.91 12.95
C ARG A 301 -18.71 23.35 11.56
N LEU A 302 -17.46 23.80 11.45
CA LEU A 302 -16.81 24.12 10.20
C LEU A 302 -15.41 23.53 10.21
N ASP A 303 -15.14 22.63 9.28
CA ASP A 303 -13.81 22.03 9.09
C ASP A 303 -13.33 22.36 7.68
N ILE A 304 -12.12 22.89 7.58
CA ILE A 304 -11.46 23.23 6.32
C ILE A 304 -10.09 22.55 6.34
N SER A 305 -9.75 21.83 5.30
CA SER A 305 -8.39 21.32 5.12
C SER A 305 -7.96 21.45 3.67
N SER A 306 -6.74 21.94 3.47
CA SER A 306 -6.12 22.08 2.15
C SER A 306 -4.70 21.52 2.18
N ARG A 307 -4.31 20.88 1.06
CA ARG A 307 -2.97 20.34 0.84
C ARG A 307 -2.51 20.74 -0.55
N PHE A 308 -1.30 21.28 -0.61
CA PHE A 308 -0.64 21.72 -1.84
C PHE A 308 0.63 20.91 -2.00
N MET A 309 0.68 20.10 -3.04
CA MET A 309 1.79 19.20 -3.30
C MET A 309 2.47 19.59 -4.60
N ASN A 310 3.80 19.49 -4.61
CA ASN A 310 4.64 19.75 -5.77
C ASN A 310 5.66 18.62 -5.87
N ILE A 311 5.52 17.77 -6.89
CA ILE A 311 6.40 16.65 -7.20
C ILE A 311 7.18 17.04 -8.45
N ASN A 312 8.49 16.86 -8.44
CA ASN A 312 9.36 17.05 -9.59
C ASN A 312 10.12 15.76 -9.87
N GLU A 313 10.15 15.35 -11.12
CA GLU A 313 10.81 14.14 -11.59
C GLU A 313 11.52 14.39 -12.91
N PRO A 314 12.56 13.60 -13.27
CA PRO A 314 13.13 13.64 -14.61
C PRO A 314 12.09 13.33 -15.69
N CYS A 315 12.19 13.99 -16.83
CA CYS A 315 11.25 13.81 -17.92
C CYS A 315 11.41 12.42 -18.58
N ASN A 316 10.29 11.68 -18.75
CA ASN A 316 10.21 10.41 -19.52
C ASN A 316 11.23 9.34 -19.12
N MET A 317 11.60 9.22 -17.86
CA MET A 317 12.71 8.38 -17.46
C MET A 317 12.42 7.55 -16.20
N ASN A 318 12.58 6.24 -16.30
CA ASN A 318 12.70 5.34 -15.16
C ASN A 318 14.17 4.98 -14.93
N ALA A 319 14.90 5.82 -14.18
CA ALA A 319 16.32 5.64 -13.94
C ALA A 319 16.66 4.29 -13.30
N THR A 320 15.81 3.78 -12.41
CA THR A 320 16.02 2.47 -11.77
C THR A 320 15.90 1.33 -12.78
N GLY A 321 14.82 1.28 -13.54
CA GLY A 321 14.60 0.24 -14.53
C GLY A 321 15.67 0.24 -15.64
N GLU A 322 16.16 1.41 -16.04
CA GLU A 322 17.22 1.49 -17.06
C GLU A 322 18.58 1.00 -16.57
N ILE A 323 18.90 1.19 -15.29
CA ILE A 323 20.16 0.65 -14.71
C ILE A 323 20.14 -0.88 -14.62
N TYR A 324 18.98 -1.47 -14.35
CA TYR A 324 18.84 -2.93 -14.35
C TYR A 324 18.86 -3.54 -15.76
N ASP A 325 18.41 -2.81 -16.77
CA ASP A 325 18.21 -3.31 -18.13
C ASP A 325 19.55 -3.44 -18.89
N PHE A 326 19.94 -4.69 -19.15
CA PHE A 326 21.18 -5.00 -19.88
C PHE A 326 21.21 -4.39 -21.28
N SER A 327 20.07 -4.27 -21.95
CA SER A 327 20.00 -3.70 -23.31
C SER A 327 20.20 -2.18 -23.34
N LYS A 328 20.22 -1.52 -22.19
CA LYS A 328 20.31 -0.05 -22.10
C LYS A 328 21.62 0.45 -21.51
N MET A 329 22.17 -0.26 -20.53
CA MET A 329 23.34 0.18 -19.78
C MET A 329 24.20 -1.03 -19.40
N HIS A 330 25.42 -1.13 -19.90
CA HIS A 330 26.42 -2.09 -19.42
C HIS A 330 27.49 -1.33 -18.64
N PRO A 331 28.26 -1.94 -17.75
CA PRO A 331 29.40 -1.29 -17.11
C PRO A 331 30.50 -0.88 -18.11
N TYR A 332 30.59 -1.56 -19.23
CA TYR A 332 31.57 -1.31 -20.31
C TYR A 332 31.02 -0.49 -21.48
N SER A 333 29.77 -0.05 -21.49
CA SER A 333 29.12 0.57 -22.66
C SER A 333 29.69 1.95 -23.02
N ALA A 334 30.00 2.76 -22.02
CA ALA A 334 30.54 4.12 -22.22
C ALA A 334 31.15 4.67 -20.94
N PRO A 335 32.09 5.62 -21.01
CA PRO A 335 32.55 6.37 -19.86
C PRO A 335 31.45 7.32 -19.35
N VAL A 336 31.53 7.76 -18.10
CA VAL A 336 30.60 8.75 -17.53
C VAL A 336 30.62 10.06 -18.30
N LEU A 337 31.81 10.55 -18.62
CA LEU A 337 32.11 11.69 -19.49
C LEU A 337 33.30 11.36 -20.33
N ASN A 338 33.40 11.93 -21.53
CA ASN A 338 34.58 11.88 -22.36
C ASN A 338 35.74 12.73 -21.79
N PRO A 339 37.00 12.61 -22.26
CA PRO A 339 38.14 13.36 -21.73
C PRO A 339 37.96 14.89 -21.76
N ASP A 340 37.24 15.43 -22.74
CA ASP A 340 36.91 16.85 -22.87
C ASP A 340 35.71 17.32 -22.01
N GLY A 341 35.11 16.42 -21.21
CA GLY A 341 33.93 16.69 -20.43
C GLY A 341 32.60 16.60 -21.19
N SER A 342 32.60 16.24 -22.47
CA SER A 342 31.39 16.02 -23.23
C SER A 342 30.65 14.73 -22.80
N TYR A 343 29.32 14.70 -23.00
CA TYR A 343 28.52 13.53 -22.70
C TYR A 343 28.75 12.41 -23.73
N ALA A 344 28.79 11.18 -23.23
CA ALA A 344 28.93 9.99 -24.02
C ALA A 344 27.57 9.43 -24.50
N TYR A 345 27.64 8.58 -25.53
CA TYR A 345 26.54 7.71 -25.96
C TYR A 345 26.94 6.24 -25.88
N LEU A 346 25.98 5.35 -25.83
CA LEU A 346 26.16 3.90 -25.75
C LEU A 346 26.44 3.38 -27.17
N ASN A 347 27.66 2.97 -27.42
CA ASN A 347 28.12 2.57 -28.77
C ASN A 347 27.70 1.12 -29.13
N ASP A 348 27.43 0.31 -28.14
CA ASP A 348 27.11 -1.12 -28.23
C ASP A 348 25.63 -1.45 -28.09
N THR A 349 24.75 -0.43 -27.95
CA THR A 349 23.33 -0.59 -27.83
C THR A 349 22.58 -0.12 -29.07
N GLU A 350 21.40 -0.71 -29.29
CA GLU A 350 20.52 -0.32 -30.38
C GLU A 350 20.11 1.16 -30.28
N GLY A 351 20.31 1.90 -31.38
CA GLY A 351 19.91 3.31 -31.52
C GLY A 351 20.87 4.34 -30.90
N TYR A 352 22.07 3.96 -30.48
CA TYR A 352 23.13 4.88 -30.01
C TYR A 352 22.61 5.87 -28.96
N LYS A 353 21.91 5.37 -27.95
CA LYS A 353 21.30 6.22 -26.92
C LYS A 353 22.35 6.99 -26.12
N PRO A 354 22.09 8.26 -25.77
CA PRO A 354 22.88 8.97 -24.77
C PRO A 354 22.91 8.21 -23.44
N THR A 355 24.03 8.31 -22.71
CA THR A 355 24.14 7.73 -21.36
C THR A 355 23.09 8.32 -20.41
N LEU A 356 22.74 7.59 -19.34
CA LEU A 356 21.67 7.99 -18.42
C LEU A 356 21.97 9.34 -17.74
N ASN A 357 23.22 9.63 -17.36
CA ASN A 357 23.61 10.94 -16.83
C ASN A 357 23.47 12.07 -17.88
N ALA A 358 23.78 11.80 -19.16
CA ALA A 358 23.56 12.77 -20.23
C ALA A 358 22.07 13.10 -20.39
N ARG A 359 21.21 12.10 -20.32
CA ARG A 359 19.75 12.24 -20.41
C ARG A 359 19.20 13.01 -19.22
N LEU A 360 19.59 12.63 -17.98
CA LEU A 360 19.21 13.33 -16.74
C LEU A 360 19.61 14.81 -16.76
N ALA A 361 20.77 15.13 -17.36
CA ALA A 361 21.25 16.51 -17.49
C ALA A 361 20.49 17.32 -18.55
N ASN A 362 19.98 16.69 -19.62
CA ASN A 362 19.57 17.39 -20.82
C ASN A 362 18.09 17.25 -21.19
N GLU A 363 17.42 16.16 -20.87
CA GLU A 363 16.06 15.89 -21.36
C GLU A 363 14.97 16.67 -20.65
N GLY A 364 15.25 17.21 -19.46
CA GLY A 364 14.35 18.09 -18.75
C GLY A 364 13.61 17.46 -17.58
N TYR A 365 12.41 17.96 -17.27
CA TYR A 365 11.67 17.58 -16.08
C TYR A 365 10.17 17.49 -16.35
N LYS A 366 9.47 16.71 -15.51
CA LYS A 366 8.02 16.76 -15.33
C LYS A 366 7.72 17.24 -13.90
N ARG A 367 6.86 18.22 -13.77
CA ARG A 367 6.41 18.77 -12.50
C ARG A 367 4.92 18.62 -12.35
N THR A 368 4.53 17.81 -11.37
CA THR A 368 3.13 17.58 -11.01
C THR A 368 2.76 18.42 -9.81
N ARG A 369 1.68 19.18 -9.93
CA ARG A 369 1.06 19.95 -8.84
C ARG A 369 -0.28 19.36 -8.53
N ARG A 370 -0.51 19.05 -7.26
CA ARG A 370 -1.78 18.52 -6.77
C ARG A 370 -2.29 19.38 -5.64
N ASN A 371 -3.56 19.75 -5.71
CA ASN A 371 -4.27 20.51 -4.70
C ASN A 371 -5.46 19.71 -4.21
N ASP A 372 -5.51 19.38 -2.92
CA ASP A 372 -6.61 18.69 -2.27
C ASP A 372 -7.29 19.70 -1.33
N ASN A 373 -8.58 20.00 -1.54
CA ASN A 373 -9.36 20.91 -0.72
C ASN A 373 -10.59 20.19 -0.18
N ASN A 374 -10.85 20.30 1.12
CA ASN A 374 -11.99 19.69 1.78
C ASN A 374 -12.63 20.70 2.71
N ILE A 375 -13.95 20.89 2.59
CA ILE A 375 -14.75 21.76 3.42
C ILE A 375 -15.94 20.96 3.94
N LEU A 376 -16.13 20.95 5.26
CA LEU A 376 -17.28 20.32 5.88
C LEU A 376 -17.98 21.36 6.77
N TYR A 377 -19.26 21.56 6.53
CA TYR A 377 -20.18 22.24 7.41
C TYR A 377 -21.09 21.23 8.10
N GLY A 378 -21.29 21.38 9.41
CA GLY A 378 -22.17 20.52 10.21
C GLY A 378 -23.04 21.35 11.15
N ALA A 379 -24.24 20.86 11.43
CA ALA A 379 -25.13 21.39 12.45
C ALA A 379 -25.71 20.25 13.25
N THR A 380 -25.73 20.38 14.58
CA THR A 380 -26.35 19.44 15.51
C THR A 380 -27.39 20.20 16.36
N TRP A 381 -28.63 19.72 16.32
CA TRP A 381 -29.72 20.28 17.08
C TRP A 381 -30.22 19.24 18.09
N LYS A 382 -30.03 19.54 19.39
CA LYS A 382 -30.60 18.74 20.49
C LYS A 382 -32.05 19.09 20.64
N MET A 383 -32.91 18.10 20.64
CA MET A 383 -34.36 18.24 20.71
C MET A 383 -34.92 17.66 22.01
N ASP A 384 -34.17 17.82 23.11
CA ASP A 384 -34.57 17.33 24.44
C ASP A 384 -35.93 17.93 24.91
N PHE A 385 -36.35 19.03 24.29
CA PHE A 385 -37.67 19.65 24.52
C PHE A 385 -38.85 18.81 23.97
N LEU A 386 -38.59 17.92 23.00
CA LEU A 386 -39.56 16.93 22.50
C LEU A 386 -39.46 15.62 23.30
N THR A 387 -38.27 15.09 23.41
CA THR A 387 -37.94 13.92 24.22
C THR A 387 -36.46 13.91 24.53
N GLU A 388 -36.10 13.59 25.77
CA GLU A 388 -34.71 13.51 26.22
C GLU A 388 -33.91 12.54 25.39
N GLY A 389 -32.71 12.98 24.93
CA GLY A 389 -31.80 12.19 24.13
C GLY A 389 -32.06 12.19 22.61
N LEU A 390 -33.07 12.99 22.15
CA LEU A 390 -33.31 13.16 20.70
C LEU A 390 -32.46 14.28 20.15
N SER A 391 -31.84 14.04 18.96
CA SER A 391 -31.07 15.04 18.22
C SER A 391 -31.18 14.86 16.71
N ALA A 392 -31.03 15.95 15.98
CA ALA A 392 -30.91 15.94 14.51
C ALA A 392 -29.53 16.47 14.12
N ASN A 393 -28.92 15.84 13.13
CA ASN A 393 -27.65 16.31 12.57
C ASN A 393 -27.79 16.53 11.06
N TYR A 394 -27.17 17.59 10.57
CA TYR A 394 -26.99 17.87 9.15
C TYR A 394 -25.52 18.06 8.85
N ARG A 395 -25.06 17.55 7.72
CA ARG A 395 -23.69 17.73 7.21
C ARG A 395 -23.70 17.97 5.72
N LEU A 396 -22.90 18.93 5.31
CA LEU A 396 -22.63 19.26 3.91
C LEU A 396 -21.09 19.25 3.75
N ALA A 397 -20.58 18.36 2.91
CA ALA A 397 -19.17 18.29 2.63
C ALA A 397 -18.91 18.46 1.14
N TYR A 398 -17.87 19.23 0.84
CA TYR A 398 -17.33 19.40 -0.49
C TYR A 398 -15.85 19.05 -0.48
N SER A 399 -15.43 18.24 -1.45
CA SER A 399 -14.02 17.86 -1.66
C SER A 399 -13.64 18.09 -3.11
N SER A 400 -12.46 18.64 -3.36
CA SER A 400 -11.86 18.69 -4.71
C SER A 400 -10.42 18.22 -4.68
N VAL A 401 -10.03 17.48 -5.70
CA VAL A 401 -8.65 17.08 -5.99
C VAL A 401 -8.33 17.49 -7.40
N ASP A 402 -7.36 18.39 -7.55
CA ASP A 402 -6.93 18.92 -8.85
C ASP A 402 -5.44 18.59 -9.03
N GLU A 403 -5.11 17.78 -10.03
CA GLU A 403 -3.75 17.36 -10.37
C GLU A 403 -3.41 17.79 -11.79
N ASN A 404 -2.36 18.59 -11.92
CA ASN A 404 -1.92 19.19 -13.17
C ASN A 404 -0.42 18.98 -13.32
N HIS A 405 0.02 18.64 -14.53
CA HIS A 405 1.44 18.55 -14.84
C HIS A 405 1.91 19.66 -15.78
N ARG A 406 3.20 19.96 -15.66
CA ARG A 406 3.97 20.73 -16.63
C ARG A 406 5.25 19.94 -16.92
N GLN A 407 5.47 19.63 -18.19
CA GLN A 407 6.64 18.89 -18.65
C GLN A 407 7.44 19.77 -19.60
N ALA A 408 8.73 19.88 -19.36
CA ALA A 408 9.69 20.46 -20.28
C ALA A 408 10.57 19.35 -20.81
N ASN A 409 10.52 19.07 -22.10
CA ASN A 409 11.26 17.98 -22.73
C ASN A 409 12.12 18.49 -23.88
N ARG A 410 13.37 18.02 -23.96
CA ARG A 410 14.29 18.25 -25.06
C ARG A 410 14.90 16.92 -25.50
N SER A 411 14.78 16.59 -26.77
CA SER A 411 15.28 15.34 -27.33
C SER A 411 16.61 15.49 -28.12
N GLN A 412 17.02 16.74 -28.40
CA GLN A 412 18.19 17.03 -29.20
C GLN A 412 19.28 17.71 -28.39
N TYR A 413 20.39 17.03 -28.20
CA TYR A 413 21.61 17.53 -27.58
C TYR A 413 22.80 16.70 -28.06
N PRO A 414 24.04 17.27 -28.19
CA PRO A 414 25.21 16.58 -28.72
C PRO A 414 25.74 15.56 -27.71
N THR A 415 26.09 14.35 -28.21
CA THR A 415 26.84 13.33 -27.48
C THR A 415 27.90 12.76 -28.35
N TYR A 416 29.01 12.33 -27.77
CA TYR A 416 30.20 11.89 -28.51
C TYR A 416 30.71 10.54 -27.98
N HIS A 417 31.39 9.80 -28.83
CA HIS A 417 32.19 8.66 -28.42
C HIS A 417 33.68 9.07 -28.60
N TYR A 418 34.47 8.92 -27.56
CA TYR A 418 35.90 9.14 -27.64
C TYR A 418 36.60 7.86 -28.11
N ASP A 419 37.31 7.95 -29.24
CA ASP A 419 38.15 6.87 -29.76
C ASP A 419 39.59 7.07 -29.25
N SER A 420 40.00 6.23 -28.30
CA SER A 420 41.35 6.28 -27.69
C SER A 420 42.46 5.97 -28.66
N SER A 421 42.17 5.21 -29.73
CA SER A 421 43.18 4.84 -30.75
C SER A 421 43.55 6.01 -31.67
N THR A 422 42.63 6.87 -31.98
CA THR A 422 42.81 8.05 -32.85
C THR A 422 42.90 9.36 -32.08
N ASN A 423 42.65 9.34 -30.77
CA ASN A 423 42.46 10.53 -29.90
C ASN A 423 41.41 11.50 -30.47
N GLY A 424 40.36 10.95 -31.06
CA GLY A 424 39.29 11.68 -31.75
C GLY A 424 37.92 11.54 -31.09
N TYR A 425 37.00 12.46 -31.41
CA TYR A 425 35.65 12.45 -30.95
C TYR A 425 34.69 12.18 -32.12
N VAL A 426 33.92 11.12 -32.01
CA VAL A 426 32.92 10.73 -33.02
C VAL A 426 31.56 11.18 -32.52
N ILE A 427 30.90 12.07 -33.29
CA ILE A 427 29.53 12.49 -32.97
C ILE A 427 28.56 11.31 -33.04
N ASN A 428 27.53 11.30 -32.19
CA ASN A 428 26.48 10.33 -32.25
C ASN A 428 25.91 10.18 -33.68
N PRO A 429 25.77 8.96 -34.21
CA PRO A 429 25.23 8.71 -35.54
C PRO A 429 23.93 9.42 -35.91
N ASN A 430 23.14 9.82 -34.92
CA ASN A 430 21.94 10.65 -35.10
C ASN A 430 22.26 12.11 -35.53
N LYS A 431 23.54 12.50 -35.56
CA LYS A 431 24.05 13.79 -36.07
C LYS A 431 23.41 15.03 -35.42
N VAL A 432 23.23 15.01 -34.11
CA VAL A 432 22.81 16.17 -33.35
C VAL A 432 24.01 16.97 -32.89
N TYR A 433 24.22 18.16 -33.47
CA TYR A 433 25.37 19.03 -33.21
C TYR A 433 25.09 20.13 -32.16
N ASP A 434 23.83 20.56 -32.05
CA ASP A 434 23.42 21.66 -31.19
C ASP A 434 22.35 21.25 -30.20
N TYR A 435 22.21 22.03 -29.15
CA TYR A 435 21.13 21.88 -28.18
C TYR A 435 19.81 22.37 -28.75
N GLY A 436 18.83 21.49 -28.88
CA GLY A 436 17.46 21.85 -29.26
C GLY A 436 16.77 22.68 -28.19
N THR A 437 15.66 23.28 -28.54
CA THR A 437 14.78 24.01 -27.60
C THR A 437 13.95 23.04 -26.78
N PHE A 438 13.58 23.45 -25.56
CA PHE A 438 12.63 22.68 -24.76
C PHE A 438 11.21 22.82 -25.32
N SER A 439 10.57 21.69 -25.59
CA SER A 439 9.13 21.62 -25.79
C SER A 439 8.45 21.62 -24.44
N VAL A 440 7.55 22.55 -24.19
CA VAL A 440 6.80 22.66 -22.94
C VAL A 440 5.37 22.25 -23.18
N THR A 441 4.93 21.22 -22.47
CA THR A 441 3.54 20.76 -22.45
C THR A 441 2.97 20.89 -21.05
N SER A 442 1.67 21.09 -20.95
CA SER A 442 0.93 21.08 -19.68
C SER A 442 -0.45 20.48 -19.88
N GLY A 443 -0.97 19.83 -18.88
CA GLY A 443 -2.28 19.20 -18.91
C GLY A 443 -2.84 18.97 -17.50
N THR A 444 -4.10 18.59 -17.44
CA THR A 444 -4.78 18.14 -16.24
C THR A 444 -4.78 16.61 -16.22
N ASP A 445 -4.07 16.00 -15.24
CA ASP A 445 -4.03 14.55 -15.10
C ASP A 445 -5.30 14.01 -14.45
N LYS A 446 -5.84 14.77 -13.50
CA LYS A 446 -7.05 14.40 -12.76
C LYS A 446 -7.70 15.63 -12.14
N ALA A 447 -9.00 15.76 -12.28
CA ALA A 447 -9.82 16.67 -11.49
C ALA A 447 -11.02 15.91 -10.94
N THR A 448 -11.18 15.88 -9.62
CA THR A 448 -12.28 15.18 -8.96
C THR A 448 -13.01 16.14 -8.04
N LYS A 449 -14.33 16.12 -8.06
CA LYS A 449 -15.21 16.89 -7.17
C LYS A 449 -16.22 15.96 -6.54
N ASP A 450 -16.30 16.01 -5.21
CA ASP A 450 -17.26 15.26 -4.40
C ASP A 450 -18.14 16.22 -3.63
N LEU A 451 -19.46 16.02 -3.72
CA LEU A 451 -20.45 16.67 -2.88
C LEU A 451 -21.16 15.60 -2.06
N ASN A 452 -21.14 15.73 -0.74
CA ASN A 452 -21.81 14.80 0.18
C ASN A 452 -22.78 15.56 1.08
N ILE A 453 -24.02 15.09 1.15
CA ILE A 453 -25.09 15.62 2.01
C ILE A 453 -25.57 14.50 2.91
N GLN A 454 -25.57 14.74 4.22
CA GLN A 454 -26.06 13.81 5.22
C GLN A 454 -27.06 14.49 6.14
N ALA A 455 -28.16 13.80 6.44
CA ALA A 455 -29.12 14.21 7.45
C ALA A 455 -29.44 13.02 8.33
N SER A 456 -29.37 13.17 9.66
CA SER A 456 -29.68 12.08 10.58
C SER A 456 -30.53 12.54 11.76
N VAL A 457 -31.37 11.64 12.26
CA VAL A 457 -32.07 11.76 13.53
C VAL A 457 -31.56 10.67 14.45
N ASN A 458 -31.14 11.06 15.66
CA ASN A 458 -30.57 10.14 16.65
C ASN A 458 -31.36 10.22 17.94
N TYR A 459 -31.53 9.07 18.57
CA TYR A 459 -32.11 8.93 19.87
C TYR A 459 -31.22 8.07 20.76
N ALA A 460 -30.88 8.55 21.95
CA ALA A 460 -30.08 7.79 22.91
C ALA A 460 -30.55 8.09 24.31
N ARG A 461 -31.00 7.06 25.01
CA ARG A 461 -31.53 7.23 26.38
C ARG A 461 -31.33 6.01 27.26
N VAL A 462 -31.01 6.28 28.51
CA VAL A 462 -30.86 5.28 29.56
C VAL A 462 -32.07 5.33 30.49
N PHE A 463 -32.67 4.17 30.75
CA PHE A 463 -33.87 4.02 31.61
C PHE A 463 -33.55 3.19 32.86
N ASN A 464 -34.38 3.32 33.89
CA ASN A 464 -34.33 2.54 35.13
C ASN A 464 -32.95 2.53 35.80
N GLY A 465 -32.29 3.69 35.88
CA GLY A 465 -30.98 3.82 36.57
C GLY A 465 -29.81 3.11 35.91
N GLY A 466 -29.90 2.69 34.64
CA GLY A 466 -28.85 2.00 33.91
C GLY A 466 -29.25 0.61 33.42
N ASP A 467 -30.40 0.09 33.78
CA ASP A 467 -30.85 -1.25 33.38
C ASP A 467 -31.06 -1.37 31.85
N HIS A 468 -31.58 -0.31 31.22
CA HIS A 468 -31.89 -0.32 29.80
C HIS A 468 -31.22 0.87 29.11
N ASP A 469 -30.31 0.61 28.18
CA ASP A 469 -29.68 1.62 27.33
C ASP A 469 -30.15 1.38 25.88
N ILE A 470 -30.86 2.35 25.32
CA ILE A 470 -31.42 2.29 23.96
C ILE A 470 -30.80 3.37 23.12
N SER A 471 -30.33 3.00 21.94
CA SER A 471 -29.85 3.93 20.90
C SER A 471 -30.50 3.60 19.57
N ALA A 472 -30.86 4.63 18.80
CA ALA A 472 -31.33 4.49 17.43
C ALA A 472 -30.85 5.66 16.57
N MET A 473 -30.56 5.41 15.31
CA MET A 473 -30.21 6.44 14.32
C MET A 473 -30.87 6.11 12.99
N PHE A 474 -31.49 7.10 12.39
CA PHE A 474 -31.88 7.07 10.98
C PHE A 474 -31.02 8.09 10.22
N LEU A 475 -30.34 7.65 9.17
CA LEU A 475 -29.43 8.45 8.34
C LEU A 475 -29.87 8.43 6.88
N TYR A 476 -29.98 9.60 6.27
CA TYR A 476 -30.02 9.83 4.83
C TYR A 476 -28.66 10.32 4.35
N ASN A 477 -28.13 9.73 3.28
CA ASN A 477 -26.83 10.10 2.70
C ASN A 477 -26.94 10.18 1.18
N LEU A 478 -26.56 11.32 0.61
CA LEU A 478 -26.45 11.57 -0.82
C LEU A 478 -25.02 11.96 -1.16
N GLN A 479 -24.41 11.29 -2.16
CA GLN A 479 -23.08 11.64 -2.65
C GLN A 479 -23.08 11.73 -4.16
N THR A 480 -22.48 12.80 -4.68
CA THR A 480 -22.25 13.01 -6.11
C THR A 480 -20.76 13.21 -6.34
N THR A 481 -20.16 12.35 -7.17
CA THR A 481 -18.74 12.41 -7.54
C THR A 481 -18.64 12.72 -9.04
N THR A 482 -17.92 13.76 -9.39
CA THR A 482 -17.54 14.10 -10.77
C THR A 482 -16.04 13.91 -10.91
N VAL A 483 -15.61 13.16 -11.91
CA VAL A 483 -14.20 12.98 -12.28
C VAL A 483 -14.03 13.57 -13.68
N ASP A 484 -13.21 14.60 -13.80
CA ASP A 484 -12.81 15.17 -15.09
C ASP A 484 -11.41 14.65 -15.40
N ARG A 485 -11.27 14.01 -16.57
CA ARG A 485 -10.03 13.39 -17.00
C ARG A 485 -9.90 13.62 -18.51
N ASP A 486 -8.76 14.10 -18.96
CA ASP A 486 -8.49 14.30 -20.39
C ASP A 486 -8.83 13.04 -21.21
N GLY A 487 -9.70 13.23 -22.21
CA GLY A 487 -10.00 12.21 -23.22
C GLY A 487 -11.14 11.22 -22.90
N LEU A 488 -11.80 11.28 -21.75
CA LEU A 488 -12.90 10.38 -21.41
C LEU A 488 -14.24 11.11 -21.24
N VAL A 489 -15.05 11.15 -22.30
CA VAL A 489 -16.41 11.77 -22.27
C VAL A 489 -17.31 11.14 -21.19
N SER A 490 -17.16 9.84 -20.91
CA SER A 490 -17.91 9.15 -19.86
C SER A 490 -17.49 9.56 -18.44
N ALA A 491 -16.29 10.14 -18.26
CA ALA A 491 -15.81 10.61 -16.96
C ALA A 491 -16.48 11.91 -16.51
N ALA A 492 -16.96 12.73 -17.45
CA ALA A 492 -17.65 14.00 -17.14
C ALA A 492 -19.08 13.78 -16.58
N VAL A 493 -19.66 12.58 -16.71
CA VAL A 493 -20.98 12.27 -16.14
C VAL A 493 -20.83 11.97 -14.65
N PRO A 494 -21.52 12.73 -13.75
CA PRO A 494 -21.45 12.49 -12.31
C PRO A 494 -21.87 11.07 -11.93
N SER A 495 -21.22 10.50 -10.94
CA SER A 495 -21.60 9.25 -10.28
C SER A 495 -22.38 9.56 -9.02
N ASN A 496 -23.55 8.98 -8.84
CA ASN A 496 -24.45 9.27 -7.76
C ASN A 496 -24.67 8.04 -6.87
N PHE A 497 -24.67 8.29 -5.58
CA PHE A 497 -24.98 7.33 -4.54
C PHE A 497 -26.04 7.93 -3.60
N GLU A 498 -27.05 7.14 -3.26
CA GLU A 498 -28.09 7.50 -2.32
C GLU A 498 -28.28 6.36 -1.29
N GLY A 499 -28.36 6.70 -0.01
CA GLY A 499 -28.44 5.71 1.07
C GLY A 499 -29.37 6.09 2.20
N TYR A 500 -30.11 5.10 2.68
CA TYR A 500 -30.95 5.14 3.88
C TYR A 500 -30.42 4.09 4.85
N THR A 501 -30.06 4.51 6.07
CA THR A 501 -29.53 3.60 7.09
C THR A 501 -30.30 3.75 8.39
N LEU A 502 -30.72 2.62 8.96
CA LEU A 502 -31.31 2.53 10.28
C LEU A 502 -30.41 1.67 11.16
N THR A 503 -30.00 2.21 12.31
CA THR A 503 -29.28 1.47 13.35
C THR A 503 -30.05 1.51 14.65
N MET A 504 -30.06 0.40 15.37
CA MET A 504 -30.69 0.28 16.69
C MET A 504 -29.79 -0.55 17.60
N GLY A 505 -29.44 0.00 18.75
CA GLY A 505 -28.68 -0.66 19.81
C GLY A 505 -29.53 -0.78 21.08
N TYR A 506 -29.47 -1.93 21.71
CA TYR A 506 -30.10 -2.19 22.99
C TYR A 506 -29.15 -2.93 23.92
N LYS A 507 -29.01 -2.42 25.16
CA LYS A 507 -28.20 -3.04 26.19
C LYS A 507 -29.07 -3.22 27.45
N TYR A 508 -29.05 -4.43 27.98
CA TYR A 508 -29.72 -4.77 29.24
C TYR A 508 -28.71 -5.04 30.34
N LYS A 509 -28.68 -4.16 31.36
CA LYS A 509 -27.78 -4.21 32.52
C LYS A 509 -26.29 -4.34 32.14
N SER A 510 -25.89 -3.80 30.97
CA SER A 510 -24.56 -4.00 30.36
C SER A 510 -24.15 -5.47 30.18
N LYS A 511 -25.01 -6.44 30.46
CA LYS A 511 -24.81 -7.89 30.35
C LYS A 511 -25.08 -8.39 28.92
N TYR A 512 -26.26 -8.05 28.39
CA TYR A 512 -26.76 -8.47 27.09
C TYR A 512 -26.78 -7.28 26.13
N LEU A 513 -26.14 -7.45 24.99
CA LEU A 513 -25.94 -6.40 24.00
C LEU A 513 -26.52 -6.89 22.67
N ILE A 514 -27.31 -6.07 22.00
CA ILE A 514 -27.88 -6.37 20.67
C ILE A 514 -27.76 -5.12 19.81
N ASP A 515 -27.20 -5.27 18.58
CA ASP A 515 -27.15 -4.24 17.54
C ASP A 515 -27.87 -4.74 16.29
N LEU A 516 -28.77 -3.94 15.75
CA LEU A 516 -29.47 -4.17 14.49
C LEU A 516 -29.13 -3.03 13.54
N ASN A 517 -28.66 -3.37 12.35
CA ASN A 517 -28.29 -2.42 11.32
C ASN A 517 -28.93 -2.80 9.99
N MET A 518 -29.57 -1.85 9.33
CA MET A 518 -30.23 -2.03 8.06
C MET A 518 -29.87 -0.88 7.12
N ALA A 519 -29.34 -1.19 5.94
CA ALA A 519 -29.05 -0.20 4.93
C ALA A 519 -29.82 -0.50 3.64
N TYR A 520 -30.43 0.53 3.05
CA TYR A 520 -31.07 0.49 1.75
C TYR A 520 -30.41 1.52 0.85
N ASN A 521 -29.54 1.06 -0.05
CA ASN A 521 -28.62 1.90 -0.79
C ASN A 521 -28.78 1.74 -2.30
N GLY A 522 -28.63 2.85 -3.01
CA GLY A 522 -28.74 2.95 -4.45
C GLY A 522 -27.49 3.56 -5.11
N THR A 523 -27.18 3.09 -6.32
CA THR A 523 -26.11 3.60 -7.18
C THR A 523 -26.61 3.72 -8.63
N ASP A 524 -26.11 4.69 -9.36
CA ASP A 524 -26.39 4.86 -10.79
C ASP A 524 -25.56 3.95 -11.71
N ARG A 525 -24.67 3.13 -11.13
CA ARG A 525 -23.84 2.18 -11.88
C ARG A 525 -24.62 1.01 -12.45
N PHE A 526 -25.81 0.73 -11.92
CA PHE A 526 -26.67 -0.38 -12.33
C PHE A 526 -27.94 0.10 -13.01
N GLY A 527 -28.52 -0.75 -13.85
CA GLY A 527 -29.80 -0.51 -14.50
C GLY A 527 -30.91 -0.24 -13.50
N ARG A 528 -31.96 0.46 -13.94
CA ARG A 528 -33.03 1.03 -13.08
C ARG A 528 -33.62 0.06 -12.05
N ASN A 529 -33.78 -1.21 -12.43
CA ASN A 529 -34.40 -2.24 -11.57
C ASN A 529 -33.46 -2.81 -10.51
N ASN A 530 -32.13 -2.63 -10.67
CA ASN A 530 -31.11 -3.21 -9.79
C ASN A 530 -30.32 -2.16 -9.02
N ARG A 531 -30.73 -0.87 -9.11
CA ARG A 531 -30.02 0.25 -8.47
C ARG A 531 -29.95 0.13 -6.98
N PHE A 532 -31.05 -0.30 -6.34
CA PHE A 532 -31.14 -0.37 -4.89
C PHE A 532 -30.91 -1.78 -4.37
N GLY A 533 -30.19 -1.90 -3.27
CA GLY A 533 -29.93 -3.13 -2.52
C GLY A 533 -30.23 -2.98 -1.04
N PHE A 534 -30.73 -4.06 -0.40
CA PHE A 534 -31.00 -4.10 1.04
C PHE A 534 -29.94 -4.96 1.75
N PHE A 535 -29.35 -4.42 2.82
CA PHE A 535 -28.18 -4.97 3.51
C PHE A 535 -28.42 -4.98 5.02
N PRO A 536 -29.02 -6.04 5.60
CA PRO A 536 -29.22 -6.19 7.03
C PRO A 536 -28.02 -6.81 7.71
N ALA A 537 -27.78 -6.42 8.98
CA ALA A 537 -26.78 -7.02 9.85
C ALA A 537 -27.26 -7.01 11.30
N VAL A 538 -26.86 -8.04 12.07
CA VAL A 538 -27.13 -8.18 13.49
C VAL A 538 -25.84 -8.51 14.23
N GLY A 539 -25.67 -7.90 15.39
CA GLY A 539 -24.62 -8.22 16.36
C GLY A 539 -25.22 -8.55 17.72
N VAL A 540 -24.61 -9.50 18.41
CA VAL A 540 -24.97 -9.87 19.78
C VAL A 540 -23.72 -9.94 20.63
N GLY A 541 -23.81 -9.49 21.87
CA GLY A 541 -22.72 -9.55 22.85
C GLY A 541 -23.22 -10.01 24.21
N TYR A 542 -22.39 -10.78 24.89
CA TYR A 542 -22.67 -11.25 26.25
C TYR A 542 -21.44 -11.01 27.12
N ALA A 543 -21.59 -10.08 28.08
CA ALA A 543 -20.57 -9.73 29.06
C ALA A 543 -20.72 -10.68 30.27
N ILE A 544 -20.00 -11.80 30.25
CA ILE A 544 -20.02 -12.84 31.29
C ILE A 544 -19.53 -12.29 32.63
N SER A 545 -18.53 -11.36 32.57
CA SER A 545 -18.02 -10.70 33.78
C SER A 545 -19.06 -9.86 34.54
N GLU A 546 -20.14 -9.46 33.87
CA GLU A 546 -21.22 -8.69 34.47
C GLU A 546 -22.27 -9.55 35.22
N GLU A 547 -22.20 -10.87 35.09
CA GLU A 547 -23.13 -11.80 35.74
C GLU A 547 -22.87 -11.97 37.24
N ASP A 548 -23.93 -12.15 38.01
CA ASP A 548 -23.85 -12.27 39.46
C ASP A 548 -23.05 -13.49 39.90
N PHE A 549 -23.19 -14.62 39.18
CA PHE A 549 -22.38 -15.83 39.45
C PHE A 549 -20.88 -15.60 39.25
N PHE A 550 -20.49 -14.71 38.32
CA PHE A 550 -19.10 -14.36 38.08
C PHE A 550 -18.58 -13.39 39.16
N LYS A 551 -19.38 -12.37 39.50
CA LYS A 551 -19.06 -11.33 40.50
C LYS A 551 -19.01 -11.89 41.93
N ASN A 552 -19.75 -12.95 42.22
CA ASN A 552 -19.80 -13.57 43.57
C ASN A 552 -18.59 -14.52 43.82
N VAL A 553 -17.70 -14.72 42.83
CA VAL A 553 -16.45 -15.50 43.00
C VAL A 553 -15.29 -14.52 43.12
N ASP A 554 -14.92 -14.15 44.35
CA ASP A 554 -13.95 -13.07 44.65
C ASP A 554 -12.67 -13.16 43.83
N TRP A 555 -12.02 -14.35 43.75
CA TRP A 555 -10.77 -14.51 43.00
C TRP A 555 -10.93 -14.29 41.49
N LEU A 556 -12.13 -14.53 40.94
CA LEU A 556 -12.43 -14.38 39.54
C LEU A 556 -12.75 -12.91 39.22
N ALA A 557 -13.60 -12.27 40.05
CA ALA A 557 -13.97 -10.86 39.93
C ALA A 557 -12.75 -9.93 40.11
N ASP A 558 -11.85 -10.24 41.03
CA ASP A 558 -10.63 -9.45 41.28
C ASP A 558 -9.61 -9.57 40.13
N LYS A 559 -9.56 -10.69 39.41
CA LYS A 559 -8.54 -10.92 38.38
C LYS A 559 -9.02 -10.69 36.96
N VAL A 560 -10.32 -10.87 36.69
CA VAL A 560 -10.89 -10.74 35.34
C VAL A 560 -11.90 -9.60 35.33
N GLN A 561 -11.47 -8.43 34.87
CA GLN A 561 -12.29 -7.20 34.82
C GLN A 561 -13.31 -7.22 33.69
N LEU A 562 -12.96 -7.87 32.58
CA LEU A 562 -13.85 -8.04 31.43
C LEU A 562 -13.69 -9.47 30.88
N LEU A 563 -14.82 -10.12 30.68
CA LEU A 563 -14.93 -11.34 29.86
C LEU A 563 -16.21 -11.23 29.05
N LYS A 564 -16.04 -10.96 27.73
CA LYS A 564 -17.15 -10.73 26.81
C LYS A 564 -16.99 -11.58 25.56
N VAL A 565 -18.03 -12.29 25.20
CA VAL A 565 -18.15 -13.00 23.93
C VAL A 565 -19.10 -12.20 23.03
N ARG A 566 -18.77 -12.11 21.77
CA ARG A 566 -19.56 -11.39 20.76
C ARG A 566 -19.65 -12.18 19.46
N ALA A 567 -20.74 -11.99 18.74
CA ALA A 567 -20.93 -12.56 17.42
C ALA A 567 -21.69 -11.57 16.54
N SER A 568 -21.35 -11.54 15.26
CA SER A 568 -22.10 -10.78 14.27
C SER A 568 -22.31 -11.57 12.98
N TYR A 569 -23.43 -11.29 12.32
CA TYR A 569 -23.76 -11.82 11.02
C TYR A 569 -24.47 -10.75 10.19
N GLY A 570 -24.07 -10.61 8.93
CA GLY A 570 -24.75 -9.64 8.06
C GLY A 570 -24.42 -9.81 6.59
N LEU A 571 -25.22 -9.12 5.79
CA LEU A 571 -25.07 -8.98 4.36
C LEU A 571 -24.54 -7.58 4.06
N VAL A 572 -23.47 -7.50 3.30
CA VAL A 572 -22.91 -6.24 2.77
C VAL A 572 -22.80 -6.33 1.25
N GLY A 573 -22.81 -5.18 0.58
CA GLY A 573 -22.72 -5.12 -0.88
C GLY A 573 -21.52 -4.32 -1.36
N SER A 574 -21.20 -4.44 -2.65
CA SER A 574 -20.23 -3.62 -3.35
C SER A 574 -20.75 -3.25 -4.73
N ASP A 575 -20.62 -1.99 -5.13
CA ASP A 575 -20.95 -1.48 -6.46
C ASP A 575 -19.73 -1.35 -7.38
N VAL A 576 -18.61 -1.92 -6.98
CA VAL A 576 -17.37 -1.88 -7.77
C VAL A 576 -17.53 -2.77 -8.99
N ALA A 577 -17.73 -2.13 -10.13
CA ALA A 577 -17.96 -2.78 -11.41
C ALA A 577 -16.70 -2.71 -12.28
N ALA A 578 -15.65 -3.49 -11.98
CA ALA A 578 -14.48 -3.71 -12.84
C ALA A 578 -14.04 -2.50 -13.70
N GLY A 579 -14.12 -1.28 -13.18
CA GLY A 579 -13.74 -0.04 -13.87
C GLY A 579 -14.76 0.52 -14.87
N ASN A 580 -15.80 -0.22 -15.27
CA ASN A 580 -16.76 0.20 -16.31
C ASN A 580 -18.09 0.65 -15.70
N ARG A 581 -18.56 1.81 -16.14
CA ARG A 581 -19.94 2.29 -15.93
C ARG A 581 -20.81 1.77 -17.10
N TYR A 582 -22.10 1.68 -16.86
CA TYR A 582 -23.10 1.33 -17.90
C TYR A 582 -22.90 -0.06 -18.50
N LEU A 583 -22.41 -1.05 -17.74
CA LEU A 583 -22.30 -2.44 -18.17
C LEU A 583 -23.64 -3.03 -18.64
N TYR A 584 -24.77 -2.40 -18.27
CA TYR A 584 -26.12 -2.81 -18.66
C TYR A 584 -26.53 -2.36 -20.07
N ASP A 585 -25.78 -1.40 -20.64
CA ASP A 585 -26.04 -0.89 -21.98
C ASP A 585 -25.15 -1.55 -23.04
N GLN A 586 -25.63 -1.67 -24.27
CA GLN A 586 -24.83 -2.12 -25.40
C GLN A 586 -23.86 -1.02 -25.83
N VAL A 587 -22.57 -1.39 -25.93
CA VAL A 587 -21.51 -0.48 -26.36
C VAL A 587 -21.21 -0.68 -27.84
N TYR A 588 -21.10 0.44 -28.59
CA TYR A 588 -20.59 0.48 -29.95
C TYR A 588 -19.23 1.15 -29.95
N GLN A 589 -18.29 0.59 -30.70
CA GLN A 589 -16.92 1.11 -30.79
C GLN A 589 -16.52 1.32 -32.24
N THR A 590 -15.52 2.16 -32.48
CA THR A 590 -14.96 2.33 -33.82
C THR A 590 -14.49 0.99 -34.37
N GLY A 591 -14.95 0.64 -35.55
CA GLY A 591 -14.51 -0.53 -36.27
C GLY A 591 -13.35 -0.21 -37.22
N ASP A 592 -12.99 -1.20 -38.03
CA ASP A 592 -11.95 -1.04 -39.04
C ASP A 592 -12.41 -0.06 -40.15
N ASN A 593 -11.46 0.62 -40.78
CA ASN A 593 -11.77 1.49 -41.90
C ASN A 593 -12.18 0.67 -43.13
N TYR A 594 -13.25 1.07 -43.81
CA TYR A 594 -13.60 0.59 -45.11
C TYR A 594 -13.00 1.52 -46.18
N PHE A 595 -12.66 0.93 -47.33
CA PHE A 595 -12.10 1.61 -48.46
C PHE A 595 -13.04 1.45 -49.65
N PHE A 596 -13.45 2.56 -50.26
CA PHE A 596 -14.39 2.59 -51.39
C PHE A 596 -13.76 3.28 -52.59
N GLY A 597 -14.07 2.76 -53.80
CA GLY A 597 -13.73 3.36 -55.10
C GLY A 597 -12.32 3.02 -55.57
N ASP A 598 -12.01 3.48 -56.81
CA ASP A 598 -10.70 3.29 -57.48
C ASP A 598 -9.57 4.02 -56.78
N TYR A 599 -9.89 5.09 -56.04
CA TYR A 599 -8.99 5.82 -55.16
C TYR A 599 -9.43 5.57 -53.71
N PRO A 600 -8.91 4.55 -53.01
CA PRO A 600 -9.44 4.14 -51.72
C PRO A 600 -9.33 5.24 -50.69
N ARG A 601 -10.48 5.74 -50.22
CA ARG A 601 -10.61 6.65 -49.09
C ARG A 601 -10.97 5.81 -47.87
N ALA A 602 -10.21 5.98 -46.80
CA ALA A 602 -10.55 5.38 -45.50
C ALA A 602 -11.86 6.01 -45.00
N THR A 603 -12.87 5.19 -44.79
CA THR A 603 -14.15 5.56 -44.18
C THR A 603 -14.29 4.81 -42.86
N GLY A 604 -14.44 5.56 -41.75
CA GLY A 604 -14.60 4.98 -40.44
C GLY A 604 -15.89 4.13 -40.36
N SER A 605 -15.80 3.02 -39.66
CA SER A 605 -16.95 2.18 -39.35
C SER A 605 -17.21 2.11 -37.84
N TYR A 606 -18.38 1.60 -37.49
CA TYR A 606 -18.73 1.23 -36.12
C TYR A 606 -19.04 -0.25 -36.09
N LYS A 607 -18.62 -0.93 -35.04
CA LYS A 607 -18.96 -2.32 -34.74
C LYS A 607 -19.54 -2.44 -33.34
N GLU A 608 -20.31 -3.49 -33.12
CA GLU A 608 -20.74 -3.84 -31.77
C GLU A 608 -19.51 -4.14 -30.91
N GLY A 609 -19.47 -3.55 -29.73
CA GLY A 609 -18.55 -3.93 -28.66
C GLY A 609 -19.07 -5.14 -27.88
N ASP A 610 -18.57 -5.34 -26.66
CA ASP A 610 -19.05 -6.42 -25.81
C ASP A 610 -20.54 -6.30 -25.57
N LEU A 611 -21.23 -7.45 -25.55
CA LEU A 611 -22.65 -7.50 -25.22
C LEU A 611 -22.91 -6.97 -23.82
N GLY A 612 -23.83 -6.01 -23.72
CA GLY A 612 -24.21 -5.45 -22.41
C GLY A 612 -24.84 -6.50 -21.50
N THR A 613 -24.74 -6.30 -20.19
CA THR A 613 -25.33 -7.15 -19.15
C THR A 613 -26.53 -6.45 -18.50
N PRO A 614 -27.76 -6.54 -19.05
CA PRO A 614 -28.92 -5.77 -18.55
C PRO A 614 -29.26 -6.03 -17.08
N ASN A 615 -28.92 -7.21 -16.57
CA ASN A 615 -29.20 -7.65 -15.20
C ASN A 615 -28.02 -7.47 -14.25
N VAL A 616 -27.03 -6.65 -14.60
CA VAL A 616 -25.92 -6.35 -13.68
C VAL A 616 -26.46 -5.80 -12.36
N LYS A 617 -25.92 -6.32 -11.26
CA LYS A 617 -26.37 -6.05 -9.90
C LYS A 617 -25.19 -6.00 -8.92
N TRP A 618 -25.50 -5.77 -7.66
CA TRP A 618 -24.61 -5.74 -6.55
C TRP A 618 -23.80 -7.03 -6.35
N GLU A 619 -22.48 -6.93 -6.19
CA GLU A 619 -21.66 -7.94 -5.54
C GLU A 619 -22.07 -8.01 -4.07
N LYS A 620 -22.19 -9.19 -3.49
CA LYS A 620 -22.66 -9.40 -2.11
C LYS A 620 -21.70 -10.26 -1.32
N ALA A 621 -21.55 -9.93 -0.02
CA ALA A 621 -20.75 -10.70 0.94
C ALA A 621 -21.59 -11.03 2.18
N LYS A 622 -21.66 -12.31 2.54
CA LYS A 622 -22.16 -12.81 3.82
C LYS A 622 -20.98 -12.87 4.78
N LYS A 623 -21.02 -12.03 5.80
CA LYS A 623 -19.95 -11.94 6.80
C LYS A 623 -20.42 -12.52 8.11
N PHE A 624 -19.61 -13.40 8.69
CA PHE A 624 -19.79 -13.96 10.03
C PHE A 624 -18.52 -13.68 10.84
N ASP A 625 -18.69 -13.23 12.08
CA ASP A 625 -17.60 -12.91 12.99
C ASP A 625 -17.94 -13.39 14.41
N VAL A 626 -16.96 -13.99 15.10
CA VAL A 626 -17.05 -14.36 16.52
C VAL A 626 -15.80 -13.87 17.21
N GLY A 627 -15.98 -13.10 18.28
CA GLY A 627 -14.87 -12.50 19.03
C GLY A 627 -14.95 -12.74 20.53
N LEU A 628 -13.79 -12.72 21.15
CA LEU A 628 -13.57 -12.79 22.59
C LEU A 628 -12.77 -11.55 23.01
N ASP A 629 -13.30 -10.78 23.95
CA ASP A 629 -12.61 -9.69 24.64
C ASP A 629 -12.41 -10.06 26.11
N MET A 630 -11.17 -9.96 26.61
CA MET A 630 -10.84 -10.26 27.99
C MET A 630 -9.81 -9.27 28.54
N ASN A 631 -10.09 -8.69 29.71
CA ASN A 631 -9.13 -7.94 30.50
C ASN A 631 -8.81 -8.74 31.78
N PHE A 632 -7.51 -8.92 32.04
CA PHE A 632 -7.03 -9.78 33.12
C PHE A 632 -5.97 -9.07 33.95
N LEU A 633 -6.12 -9.08 35.29
CA LEU A 633 -5.21 -8.49 36.29
C LEU A 633 -5.01 -6.96 36.09
N ASP A 634 -5.90 -6.22 35.49
CA ASP A 634 -5.73 -4.80 35.09
C ASP A 634 -4.47 -4.51 34.25
N LYS A 635 -3.80 -5.56 33.77
CA LYS A 635 -2.51 -5.48 33.06
C LYS A 635 -2.57 -6.07 31.67
N PHE A 636 -3.36 -7.12 31.46
CA PHE A 636 -3.47 -7.81 30.19
C PHE A 636 -4.81 -7.52 29.52
N SER A 637 -4.76 -7.23 28.22
CA SER A 637 -5.97 -7.15 27.37
C SER A 637 -5.80 -8.08 26.17
N PHE A 638 -6.81 -8.92 25.94
CA PHE A 638 -6.86 -9.88 24.84
C PHE A 638 -8.09 -9.57 24.00
N THR A 639 -7.90 -9.52 22.68
CA THR A 639 -8.99 -9.48 21.70
C THR A 639 -8.65 -10.45 20.60
N ILE A 640 -9.53 -11.41 20.33
CA ILE A 640 -9.33 -12.41 19.26
C ILE A 640 -10.64 -12.55 18.51
N ASP A 641 -10.57 -12.50 17.18
CA ASP A 641 -11.68 -12.66 16.26
C ASP A 641 -11.43 -13.82 15.30
N TYR A 642 -12.45 -14.64 15.07
CA TYR A 642 -12.56 -15.52 13.91
C TYR A 642 -13.56 -14.93 12.95
N PHE A 643 -13.21 -14.87 11.66
CA PHE A 643 -14.09 -14.35 10.60
C PHE A 643 -14.25 -15.32 9.44
N LEU A 644 -15.43 -15.26 8.81
CA LEU A 644 -15.76 -15.97 7.58
C LEU A 644 -16.53 -15.03 6.65
N ASP A 645 -15.96 -14.74 5.47
CA ASP A 645 -16.56 -13.89 4.43
C ASP A 645 -16.84 -14.76 3.18
N LYS A 646 -18.09 -14.92 2.80
CA LYS A 646 -18.52 -15.63 1.58
C LYS A 646 -19.07 -14.62 0.61
N ARG A 647 -18.34 -14.37 -0.48
CA ARG A 647 -18.75 -13.47 -1.55
C ARG A 647 -19.39 -14.21 -2.71
N TYR A 648 -20.44 -13.63 -3.27
CA TYR A 648 -21.17 -14.15 -4.40
C TYR A 648 -21.70 -13.00 -5.27
N ASP A 649 -22.20 -13.34 -6.46
CA ASP A 649 -22.59 -12.38 -7.47
C ASP A 649 -21.41 -11.42 -7.84
N GLN A 650 -20.15 -11.90 -7.79
CA GLN A 650 -19.00 -11.09 -8.20
C GLN A 650 -18.96 -10.96 -9.72
N LEU A 651 -18.58 -9.75 -10.17
CA LEU A 651 -18.46 -9.42 -11.58
C LEU A 651 -17.19 -10.00 -12.18
N VAL A 652 -17.31 -10.89 -13.15
CA VAL A 652 -16.20 -11.45 -13.92
C VAL A 652 -16.57 -11.58 -15.39
N THR A 653 -15.57 -11.47 -16.25
CA THR A 653 -15.73 -11.78 -17.68
C THR A 653 -15.94 -13.29 -17.85
N ARG A 654 -16.86 -13.67 -18.72
CA ARG A 654 -17.15 -15.07 -19.05
C ARG A 654 -16.10 -15.62 -20.01
N ASN A 655 -15.35 -16.62 -19.57
CA ASN A 655 -14.41 -17.38 -20.38
C ASN A 655 -14.91 -18.79 -20.71
N ASP A 656 -16.13 -19.12 -20.27
CA ASP A 656 -16.83 -20.39 -20.51
C ASP A 656 -17.68 -20.39 -21.79
N VAL A 657 -17.64 -19.28 -22.54
CA VAL A 657 -18.42 -19.12 -23.79
C VAL A 657 -17.52 -19.39 -25.00
N PRO A 658 -17.98 -20.19 -25.99
CA PRO A 658 -17.22 -20.47 -27.18
C PRO A 658 -16.90 -19.19 -28.00
N LEU A 659 -15.66 -19.04 -28.46
CA LEU A 659 -15.18 -17.91 -29.28
C LEU A 659 -15.87 -17.85 -30.66
N VAL A 660 -16.52 -18.91 -31.10
CA VAL A 660 -17.26 -18.96 -32.37
C VAL A 660 -18.41 -17.93 -32.45
N LEU A 661 -18.86 -17.41 -31.31
CA LEU A 661 -19.85 -16.33 -31.27
C LEU A 661 -19.34 -15.02 -31.84
N GLY A 662 -18.02 -14.82 -31.92
CA GLY A 662 -17.41 -13.65 -32.55
C GLY A 662 -17.63 -12.32 -31.82
N ILE A 663 -18.23 -12.33 -30.63
CA ILE A 663 -18.50 -11.15 -29.81
C ILE A 663 -18.08 -11.42 -28.35
N GLY A 664 -17.53 -10.39 -27.69
CA GLY A 664 -17.20 -10.41 -26.27
C GLY A 664 -18.44 -10.19 -25.38
N PHE A 665 -18.28 -10.46 -24.09
CA PHE A 665 -19.31 -10.27 -23.08
C PHE A 665 -18.83 -9.30 -22.01
N SER A 666 -19.66 -8.33 -21.70
CA SER A 666 -19.46 -7.51 -20.51
C SER A 666 -19.45 -8.38 -19.25
N PRO A 667 -18.75 -8.00 -18.17
CA PRO A 667 -18.71 -8.75 -16.93
C PRO A 667 -20.12 -9.10 -16.41
N ASN A 668 -20.25 -10.31 -15.86
CA ASN A 668 -21.48 -10.88 -15.32
C ASN A 668 -21.33 -11.21 -13.82
N ASN A 669 -22.41 -11.12 -13.05
CA ASN A 669 -22.47 -11.44 -11.63
C ASN A 669 -22.56 -12.95 -11.36
N ILE A 670 -21.47 -13.69 -11.52
CA ILE A 670 -21.48 -15.17 -11.45
C ILE A 670 -20.43 -15.77 -10.54
N ALA A 671 -19.35 -15.07 -10.24
CA ALA A 671 -18.25 -15.66 -9.47
C ALA A 671 -18.52 -15.66 -7.96
N ARG A 672 -17.80 -16.57 -7.26
CA ARG A 672 -17.89 -16.76 -5.82
C ARG A 672 -16.51 -17.02 -5.23
N THR A 673 -16.27 -16.43 -4.05
CA THR A 673 -15.05 -16.65 -3.27
C THR A 673 -15.37 -16.78 -1.79
N THR A 674 -14.51 -17.46 -1.06
CA THR A 674 -14.55 -17.56 0.39
C THR A 674 -13.25 -17.04 0.96
N ASN A 675 -13.32 -16.23 2.03
CA ASN A 675 -12.16 -15.78 2.81
C ASN A 675 -12.43 -16.02 4.28
N GLN A 676 -11.47 -16.61 5.01
CA GLN A 676 -11.60 -16.91 6.43
C GLN A 676 -10.25 -16.78 7.14
N GLY A 677 -10.31 -16.55 8.46
CA GLY A 677 -9.09 -16.42 9.23
C GLY A 677 -9.29 -15.97 10.64
N PHE A 678 -8.19 -15.56 11.26
CA PHE A 678 -8.14 -15.06 12.64
C PHE A 678 -7.37 -13.75 12.67
N ASP A 679 -7.84 -12.83 13.47
CA ASP A 679 -7.06 -11.65 13.83
C ASP A 679 -7.19 -11.36 15.33
N GLY A 680 -6.18 -10.71 15.90
CA GLY A 680 -6.22 -10.40 17.31
C GLY A 680 -5.08 -9.52 17.81
N GLN A 681 -5.22 -9.16 19.07
CA GLN A 681 -4.29 -8.30 19.77
C GLN A 681 -4.12 -8.80 21.20
N ILE A 682 -2.89 -8.82 21.69
CA ILE A 682 -2.53 -9.13 23.07
C ILE A 682 -1.69 -7.96 23.60
N SER A 683 -2.20 -7.26 24.61
CA SER A 683 -1.50 -6.13 25.20
C SER A 683 -1.17 -6.43 26.67
N TYR A 684 -0.02 -5.97 27.12
CA TYR A 684 0.39 -5.96 28.51
C TYR A 684 0.91 -4.58 28.88
N GLN A 685 0.48 -4.06 30.03
CA GLN A 685 0.99 -2.81 30.59
C GLN A 685 1.18 -2.96 32.09
N ASP A 686 2.30 -2.44 32.59
CA ASP A 686 2.60 -2.47 34.03
C ASP A 686 3.51 -1.30 34.43
N ARG A 687 3.55 -1.01 35.69
CA ARG A 687 4.42 0.01 36.27
C ARG A 687 5.34 -0.60 37.31
N PHE A 688 6.65 -0.55 37.06
CA PHE A 688 7.70 -1.03 37.97
C PHE A 688 8.42 0.15 38.64
N GLY A 689 7.90 0.61 39.79
CA GLY A 689 8.36 1.83 40.43
C GLY A 689 8.15 3.08 39.57
N ASP A 690 9.22 3.73 39.11
CA ASP A 690 9.18 4.91 38.24
C ASP A 690 9.16 4.54 36.74
N PHE A 691 9.22 3.23 36.40
CA PHE A 691 9.26 2.74 35.03
C PHE A 691 7.90 2.23 34.55
N ASP A 692 7.29 2.92 33.59
CA ASP A 692 6.09 2.46 32.90
C ASP A 692 6.50 1.62 31.69
N PHE A 693 5.97 0.40 31.59
CA PHE A 693 6.22 -0.53 30.50
C PHE A 693 4.93 -0.93 29.81
N ASN A 694 4.96 -1.01 28.48
CA ASN A 694 3.87 -1.56 27.69
C ASN A 694 4.42 -2.41 26.55
N THR A 695 3.68 -3.45 26.19
CA THR A 695 3.95 -4.25 25.01
C THR A 695 2.63 -4.67 24.35
N ASN A 696 2.62 -4.72 23.02
CA ASN A 696 1.45 -5.09 22.25
C ASN A 696 1.86 -5.99 21.08
N LEU A 697 1.25 -7.17 21.02
CA LEU A 697 1.37 -8.13 19.93
C LEU A 697 0.07 -8.11 19.12
N VAL A 698 0.16 -7.82 17.82
CA VAL A 698 -0.95 -7.94 16.88
C VAL A 698 -0.64 -9.03 15.87
N PHE A 699 -1.66 -9.78 15.48
CA PHE A 699 -1.54 -10.82 14.48
C PHE A 699 -2.75 -10.84 13.56
N SER A 700 -2.54 -11.29 12.33
CA SER A 700 -3.57 -11.51 11.34
C SER A 700 -3.21 -12.70 10.47
N TYR A 701 -4.16 -13.59 10.29
CA TYR A 701 -4.10 -14.70 9.35
C TYR A 701 -5.37 -14.71 8.51
N ALA A 702 -5.23 -14.67 7.17
CA ALA A 702 -6.35 -14.70 6.24
C ALA A 702 -6.04 -15.64 5.07
N LYS A 703 -6.95 -16.54 4.77
CA LYS A 703 -6.85 -17.47 3.66
C LYS A 703 -8.10 -17.40 2.80
N ASN A 704 -7.92 -17.05 1.54
CA ASN A 704 -9.00 -16.99 0.56
C ASN A 704 -8.98 -18.18 -0.39
N LYS A 705 -10.11 -18.36 -1.10
CA LYS A 705 -10.30 -19.42 -2.09
C LYS A 705 -11.28 -18.97 -3.14
N VAL A 706 -10.99 -19.24 -4.40
CA VAL A 706 -11.96 -19.12 -5.52
C VAL A 706 -12.87 -20.34 -5.49
N ASP A 707 -14.14 -20.16 -5.14
CA ASP A 707 -15.11 -21.25 -5.12
C ASP A 707 -15.68 -21.51 -6.50
N TYR A 708 -15.86 -20.46 -7.30
CA TYR A 708 -16.32 -20.53 -8.68
C TYR A 708 -15.95 -19.24 -9.44
N LYS A 709 -15.42 -19.40 -10.64
CA LYS A 709 -15.27 -18.32 -11.60
C LYS A 709 -15.52 -18.92 -12.99
N ALA A 710 -16.24 -18.28 -13.86
CA ALA A 710 -16.59 -18.78 -15.19
C ALA A 710 -15.34 -18.98 -16.07
N GLU A 711 -14.51 -19.95 -15.71
CA GLU A 711 -13.34 -20.35 -16.48
C GLU A 711 -13.68 -21.42 -17.52
N ALA A 712 -12.97 -21.42 -18.65
CA ALA A 712 -13.10 -22.47 -19.64
C ALA A 712 -12.81 -23.84 -19.03
N GLN A 713 -13.50 -24.89 -19.50
CA GLN A 713 -13.23 -26.24 -19.04
C GLN A 713 -11.78 -26.62 -19.35
N GLN A 714 -11.02 -26.89 -18.31
CA GLN A 714 -9.62 -27.27 -18.41
C GLN A 714 -9.49 -28.77 -18.77
N LYS A 715 -8.52 -29.10 -19.63
CA LYS A 715 -8.23 -30.50 -20.01
C LYS A 715 -7.76 -31.31 -18.79
N TYR A 716 -6.98 -30.69 -17.91
CA TYR A 716 -6.44 -31.32 -16.70
C TYR A 716 -6.81 -30.55 -15.43
N PRO A 717 -7.07 -31.23 -14.29
CA PRO A 717 -7.54 -30.58 -13.07
C PRO A 717 -6.55 -29.60 -12.45
N TRP A 718 -5.24 -29.79 -12.68
CA TRP A 718 -4.19 -28.92 -12.11
C TRP A 718 -4.10 -27.55 -12.79
N LEU A 719 -4.69 -27.39 -13.99
CA LEU A 719 -4.77 -26.14 -14.73
C LEU A 719 -5.87 -25.21 -14.18
N ALA A 720 -6.81 -25.73 -13.38
CA ALA A 720 -7.94 -24.97 -12.90
C ALA A 720 -7.55 -23.99 -11.79
N GLU A 721 -7.99 -22.74 -11.90
CA GLU A 721 -7.89 -21.71 -10.87
C GLU A 721 -8.96 -21.89 -9.77
N THR A 722 -10.12 -22.42 -10.13
CA THR A 722 -11.18 -22.77 -9.18
C THR A 722 -10.65 -23.74 -8.13
N GLY A 723 -10.89 -23.43 -6.86
CA GLY A 723 -10.35 -24.18 -5.72
C GLY A 723 -9.01 -23.70 -5.20
N LYS A 724 -8.33 -22.77 -5.90
CA LYS A 724 -7.06 -22.17 -5.49
C LYS A 724 -7.28 -20.81 -4.82
N PRO A 725 -6.26 -20.26 -4.12
CA PRO A 725 -6.29 -18.90 -3.63
C PRO A 725 -6.41 -17.87 -4.76
N LEU A 726 -6.95 -16.68 -4.44
CA LEU A 726 -6.89 -15.52 -5.34
C LEU A 726 -5.43 -15.18 -5.66
N ASN A 727 -5.16 -14.85 -6.92
CA ASN A 727 -3.83 -14.51 -7.42
C ASN A 727 -2.79 -15.65 -7.24
N GLN A 728 -3.24 -16.90 -7.24
CA GLN A 728 -2.34 -18.06 -7.27
C GLN A 728 -1.48 -18.01 -8.54
N PRO A 729 -0.15 -18.00 -8.45
CA PRO A 729 0.70 -18.15 -9.64
C PRO A 729 0.55 -19.54 -10.25
N PHE A 730 0.53 -19.58 -11.59
CA PHE A 730 0.57 -20.80 -12.39
C PHE A 730 1.82 -20.81 -13.24
N GLY A 731 2.43 -21.96 -13.39
CA GLY A 731 3.67 -22.13 -14.14
C GLY A 731 4.20 -23.54 -14.02
N TYR A 732 5.46 -23.74 -14.41
CA TYR A 732 6.11 -25.03 -14.45
C TYR A 732 6.74 -25.36 -13.09
N LYS A 733 6.68 -26.62 -12.70
CA LYS A 733 7.36 -27.11 -11.50
C LYS A 733 8.81 -27.46 -11.84
N TRP A 734 9.75 -26.71 -11.30
CA TRP A 734 11.17 -26.99 -11.44
C TRP A 734 11.57 -28.26 -10.67
N ILE A 735 12.33 -29.15 -11.33
CA ILE A 735 12.80 -30.43 -10.76
C ILE A 735 14.33 -30.61 -10.82
N GLY A 736 15.06 -29.56 -11.20
CA GLY A 736 16.52 -29.55 -11.29
C GLY A 736 17.02 -28.96 -12.59
N TYR A 737 18.26 -29.26 -12.95
CA TYR A 737 18.88 -28.88 -14.22
C TYR A 737 19.01 -30.12 -15.11
N TYR A 738 18.94 -29.93 -16.43
CA TYR A 738 19.31 -30.98 -17.34
C TYR A 738 20.80 -31.32 -17.16
N THR A 739 21.13 -32.62 -16.97
CA THR A 739 22.50 -33.10 -16.82
C THR A 739 23.10 -33.43 -18.19
N PRO A 740 24.45 -33.60 -18.32
CA PRO A 740 25.06 -34.11 -19.55
C PRO A 740 24.50 -35.47 -19.98
N GLU A 741 24.15 -36.32 -19.01
CA GLU A 741 23.54 -37.66 -19.23
C GLU A 741 22.09 -37.49 -19.76
N ASP A 742 21.32 -36.55 -19.24
CA ASP A 742 19.97 -36.24 -19.72
C ASP A 742 20.02 -35.82 -21.20
N VAL A 743 20.95 -34.92 -21.54
CA VAL A 743 21.11 -34.42 -22.92
C VAL A 743 21.53 -35.54 -23.86
N ALA A 744 22.44 -36.44 -23.43
CA ALA A 744 22.84 -37.61 -24.25
C ALA A 744 21.67 -38.56 -24.51
N LYS A 745 20.80 -38.77 -23.51
CA LYS A 745 19.56 -39.57 -23.70
C LYS A 745 18.59 -38.92 -24.67
N ILE A 746 18.39 -37.60 -24.56
CA ILE A 746 17.52 -36.84 -25.49
C ILE A 746 18.05 -36.94 -26.92
N GLN A 747 19.35 -36.75 -27.12
CA GLN A 747 19.96 -36.82 -28.45
C GLN A 747 19.91 -38.23 -29.07
N SER A 748 20.02 -39.26 -28.25
CA SER A 748 19.93 -40.66 -28.73
C SER A 748 18.50 -41.17 -28.90
N GLY A 749 17.49 -40.41 -28.48
CA GLY A 749 16.08 -40.83 -28.48
C GLY A 749 15.83 -42.00 -27.52
N ALA A 750 16.56 -42.04 -26.39
CA ALA A 750 16.39 -43.12 -25.41
C ALA A 750 14.98 -43.13 -24.84
N PRO A 751 14.37 -44.32 -24.56
CA PRO A 751 13.01 -44.41 -24.05
C PRO A 751 12.79 -43.76 -22.65
N ASP A 752 13.88 -43.63 -21.91
CA ASP A 752 13.93 -42.97 -20.60
C ASP A 752 14.52 -41.55 -20.63
N ALA A 753 14.52 -40.92 -21.79
CA ALA A 753 14.91 -39.52 -21.94
C ALA A 753 13.90 -38.60 -21.21
N PRO A 754 14.35 -37.58 -20.49
CA PRO A 754 13.46 -36.63 -19.84
C PRO A 754 12.68 -35.83 -20.90
N ALA A 755 11.45 -35.42 -20.54
CA ALA A 755 10.61 -34.53 -21.37
C ALA A 755 11.32 -33.23 -21.69
N THR A 756 11.07 -32.68 -22.87
CA THR A 756 11.68 -31.43 -23.38
C THR A 756 10.59 -30.44 -23.82
N PRO A 757 10.88 -29.13 -23.78
CA PRO A 757 9.96 -28.15 -24.34
C PRO A 757 9.80 -28.33 -25.85
N TYR A 758 8.64 -28.02 -26.35
CA TYR A 758 8.39 -27.87 -27.78
C TYR A 758 8.99 -26.55 -28.26
N THR A 759 10.23 -26.58 -28.74
CA THR A 759 11.00 -25.41 -29.21
C THR A 759 12.02 -25.82 -30.25
N ASP A 760 12.35 -24.91 -31.16
CA ASP A 760 13.43 -25.11 -32.15
C ASP A 760 14.84 -25.03 -31.52
N ILE A 761 14.95 -24.64 -30.27
CA ILE A 761 16.22 -24.48 -29.55
C ILE A 761 16.47 -25.77 -28.74
N PRO A 762 17.53 -26.54 -29.06
CA PRO A 762 17.83 -27.76 -28.35
C PRO A 762 18.17 -27.49 -26.86
N VAL A 763 17.68 -28.36 -25.98
CA VAL A 763 18.04 -28.32 -24.56
C VAL A 763 19.53 -28.65 -24.38
N GLN A 764 20.17 -27.94 -23.48
CA GLN A 764 21.59 -28.16 -23.14
C GLN A 764 21.73 -28.47 -21.63
N ALA A 765 22.89 -29.05 -21.29
CA ALA A 765 23.23 -29.31 -19.87
C ALA A 765 23.29 -27.95 -19.12
N GLY A 766 22.62 -27.90 -17.94
CA GLY A 766 22.49 -26.69 -17.13
C GLY A 766 21.27 -25.85 -17.42
N ASP A 767 20.43 -26.22 -18.36
CA ASP A 767 19.10 -25.62 -18.54
C ASP A 767 18.15 -26.09 -17.44
N LEU A 768 17.14 -25.28 -17.11
CA LEU A 768 16.11 -25.61 -16.13
C LEU A 768 15.27 -26.78 -16.65
N LYS A 769 15.09 -27.79 -15.80
CA LYS A 769 14.29 -28.98 -16.08
C LYS A 769 12.96 -28.94 -15.34
N TYR A 770 11.86 -29.14 -16.06
CA TYR A 770 10.51 -29.07 -15.53
C TYR A 770 9.83 -30.44 -15.47
N ALA A 771 8.85 -30.58 -14.59
CA ALA A 771 8.04 -31.79 -14.47
C ALA A 771 7.03 -31.87 -15.64
N ASP A 772 7.00 -33.02 -16.29
CA ASP A 772 5.98 -33.41 -17.24
C ASP A 772 4.79 -33.97 -16.41
N LEU A 773 3.70 -33.20 -16.28
CA LEU A 773 2.58 -33.52 -15.41
C LEU A 773 1.60 -34.49 -16.08
N ASN A 774 1.54 -34.49 -17.40
CA ASN A 774 0.62 -35.35 -18.17
C ASN A 774 1.32 -36.59 -18.72
N ASN A 775 2.65 -36.72 -18.58
CA ASN A 775 3.53 -37.81 -19.02
C ASN A 775 3.44 -38.04 -20.55
N ASP A 776 3.36 -37.01 -21.36
CA ASP A 776 3.37 -37.12 -22.83
C ASP A 776 4.74 -36.94 -23.48
N GLY A 777 5.80 -36.70 -22.66
CA GLY A 777 7.17 -36.50 -23.09
C GLY A 777 7.50 -35.09 -23.62
N THR A 778 6.54 -34.13 -23.52
CA THR A 778 6.69 -32.77 -24.01
C THR A 778 6.34 -31.78 -22.88
N ILE A 779 7.16 -30.79 -22.65
CA ILE A 779 6.86 -29.70 -21.70
C ILE A 779 6.12 -28.58 -22.46
N ASP A 780 4.82 -28.45 -22.18
CA ASP A 780 3.95 -27.45 -22.81
C ASP A 780 2.96 -26.82 -21.80
N ASP A 781 1.97 -26.09 -22.31
CA ASP A 781 0.98 -25.40 -21.46
C ASP A 781 0.14 -26.36 -20.59
N TYR A 782 0.10 -27.68 -20.93
CA TYR A 782 -0.60 -28.67 -20.13
C TYR A 782 0.18 -29.12 -18.88
N ASP A 783 1.48 -28.78 -18.78
CA ASP A 783 2.32 -29.03 -17.61
C ASP A 783 2.37 -27.86 -16.63
N LYS A 784 1.65 -26.78 -16.92
CA LYS A 784 1.50 -25.67 -15.99
C LYS A 784 0.57 -26.08 -14.84
N GLY A 785 0.99 -25.84 -13.62
CA GLY A 785 0.19 -26.07 -12.42
C GLY A 785 0.29 -24.90 -11.46
N ALA A 786 -0.42 -24.97 -10.34
CA ALA A 786 -0.27 -24.02 -9.26
C ALA A 786 1.14 -24.13 -8.66
N ILE A 787 1.92 -23.04 -8.71
CA ILE A 787 3.27 -22.96 -8.18
C ILE A 787 3.37 -21.88 -7.09
N GLY A 788 4.29 -22.04 -6.13
CA GLY A 788 4.52 -21.06 -5.08
C GLY A 788 3.25 -20.67 -4.32
N LYS A 789 3.18 -19.41 -3.91
CA LYS A 789 2.09 -18.80 -3.13
C LYS A 789 1.65 -17.48 -3.77
N PRO A 790 0.45 -16.96 -3.46
CA PRO A 790 0.05 -15.61 -3.87
C PRO A 790 1.06 -14.56 -3.44
N ASN A 791 1.08 -13.44 -4.15
CA ASN A 791 2.00 -12.32 -3.88
C ASN A 791 1.60 -11.43 -2.68
N LEU A 792 0.50 -11.77 -2.00
CA LEU A 792 0.05 -11.09 -0.78
C LEU A 792 0.28 -12.01 0.42
N PRO A 793 0.88 -11.50 1.52
CA PRO A 793 1.09 -12.31 2.70
C PRO A 793 -0.25 -12.75 3.31
N SER A 794 -0.38 -14.04 3.63
CA SER A 794 -1.53 -14.55 4.35
C SER A 794 -1.40 -14.33 5.87
N THR A 795 -0.18 -14.17 6.37
CA THR A 795 0.14 -14.01 7.79
C THR A 795 0.94 -12.74 8.02
N THR A 796 0.48 -11.91 8.93
CA THR A 796 1.22 -10.72 9.39
C THR A 796 1.29 -10.68 10.91
N LEU A 797 2.44 -10.24 11.42
CA LEU A 797 2.70 -10.04 12.85
C LEU A 797 3.24 -8.63 13.09
N GLY A 798 2.83 -8.04 14.20
CA GLY A 798 3.41 -6.81 14.71
C GLY A 798 3.64 -6.93 16.19
N TRP A 799 4.86 -6.65 16.65
CA TRP A 799 5.19 -6.68 18.07
C TRP A 799 5.84 -5.36 18.45
N SER A 800 5.11 -4.57 19.27
CA SER A 800 5.62 -3.31 19.80
C SER A 800 5.85 -3.39 21.30
N PHE A 801 6.86 -2.70 21.75
CA PHE A 801 7.11 -2.47 23.16
C PHE A 801 7.65 -1.08 23.39
N GLY A 802 7.26 -0.50 24.52
CA GLY A 802 7.62 0.85 24.89
C GLY A 802 7.74 1.04 26.38
N GLY A 803 8.30 2.15 26.77
CA GLY A 803 8.41 2.50 28.17
C GLY A 803 8.72 3.98 28.40
N TYR A 804 8.49 4.40 29.64
CA TYR A 804 8.79 5.74 30.09
C TYR A 804 9.48 5.68 31.46
N TRP A 805 10.59 6.39 31.62
CA TRP A 805 11.34 6.45 32.86
C TRP A 805 11.99 7.83 33.04
N ARG A 806 11.54 8.59 34.03
CA ARG A 806 12.13 9.87 34.44
C ARG A 806 12.44 10.85 33.30
N GLY A 807 11.52 10.96 32.33
CA GLY A 807 11.66 11.82 31.15
C GLY A 807 12.18 11.11 29.92
N PHE A 808 12.80 9.94 30.03
CA PHE A 808 13.16 9.11 28.89
C PHE A 808 11.95 8.29 28.43
N SER A 809 11.72 8.26 27.13
CA SER A 809 10.70 7.45 26.48
C SER A 809 11.31 6.64 25.34
N PHE A 810 10.87 5.42 25.15
CA PHE A 810 11.18 4.63 23.97
C PHE A 810 9.95 3.89 23.45
N ASN A 811 9.92 3.66 22.15
CA ASN A 811 8.93 2.81 21.50
C ASN A 811 9.62 2.08 20.33
N VAL A 812 9.44 0.78 20.24
CA VAL A 812 10.04 -0.08 19.22
C VAL A 812 8.95 -0.95 18.62
N LEU A 813 8.94 -1.12 17.29
CA LEU A 813 8.03 -1.98 16.56
C LEU A 813 8.79 -2.92 15.63
N PHE A 814 8.53 -4.21 15.79
CA PHE A 814 8.86 -5.25 14.81
C PHE A 814 7.63 -5.60 13.98
N GLN A 815 7.83 -5.74 12.67
CA GLN A 815 6.82 -6.21 11.72
C GLN A 815 7.33 -7.47 11.04
N GLY A 816 6.49 -8.49 10.94
CA GLY A 816 6.74 -9.71 10.17
C GLY A 816 5.64 -9.95 9.13
N SER A 817 6.03 -10.43 7.96
CA SER A 817 5.10 -10.90 6.92
C SER A 817 5.58 -12.25 6.41
N PHE A 818 4.65 -13.19 6.26
CA PHE A 818 4.95 -14.58 5.98
C PHE A 818 3.93 -15.16 4.99
N ASP A 819 4.33 -16.28 4.40
CA ASP A 819 3.45 -17.14 3.60
C ASP A 819 2.98 -16.47 2.30
N TYR A 820 3.94 -15.90 1.54
CA TYR A 820 3.72 -15.36 0.20
C TYR A 820 4.96 -15.55 -0.68
N SER A 821 4.81 -15.44 -1.99
CA SER A 821 5.90 -15.55 -2.95
C SER A 821 6.13 -14.23 -3.68
N PHE A 822 7.38 -13.98 -4.00
CA PHE A 822 7.85 -12.86 -4.77
C PHE A 822 8.47 -13.37 -6.07
N ALA A 823 8.07 -12.83 -7.21
CA ALA A 823 8.64 -13.19 -8.51
C ALA A 823 9.77 -12.23 -8.87
N ILE A 824 10.96 -12.76 -9.16
CA ILE A 824 12.06 -12.00 -9.80
C ILE A 824 12.26 -12.59 -11.19
N ASN A 825 12.17 -11.74 -12.20
CA ASN A 825 12.27 -12.15 -13.60
C ASN A 825 12.77 -11.00 -14.48
N GLY A 826 12.92 -11.22 -15.76
CA GLY A 826 13.23 -10.20 -16.76
C GLY A 826 14.45 -9.37 -16.38
N THR A 827 14.28 -8.05 -16.42
CA THR A 827 15.33 -7.06 -16.07
C THR A 827 15.82 -7.17 -14.62
N GLY A 828 15.08 -7.83 -13.75
CA GLY A 828 15.49 -8.00 -12.35
C GLY A 828 16.60 -9.03 -12.15
N ILE A 829 16.72 -10.08 -13.00
CA ILE A 829 17.65 -11.19 -12.78
C ILE A 829 18.04 -11.98 -14.04
N GLU A 830 17.23 -12.04 -15.11
CA GLU A 830 17.52 -12.93 -16.23
C GLU A 830 18.77 -12.48 -17.01
N SER A 831 19.66 -13.40 -17.39
CA SER A 831 20.85 -13.09 -18.17
C SER A 831 20.46 -12.39 -19.49
N PHE A 832 21.24 -11.38 -19.92
CA PHE A 832 21.01 -10.52 -21.09
C PHE A 832 19.70 -9.71 -21.10
N LYS A 833 18.86 -9.84 -20.07
CA LYS A 833 17.78 -8.89 -19.76
C LYS A 833 18.16 -8.00 -18.58
N SER A 834 18.76 -8.60 -17.54
CA SER A 834 19.33 -7.91 -16.39
C SER A 834 20.83 -7.69 -16.53
N GLN A 835 21.34 -6.61 -15.96
CA GLN A 835 22.77 -6.49 -15.66
C GLN A 835 23.23 -7.69 -14.84
N PHE A 836 24.48 -8.12 -15.07
CA PHE A 836 25.01 -9.25 -14.31
C PHE A 836 25.23 -8.87 -12.84
N GLN A 837 24.72 -9.73 -11.97
CA GLN A 837 24.71 -9.61 -10.50
C GLN A 837 25.54 -10.74 -9.88
N PRO A 838 25.94 -10.66 -8.60
CA PRO A 838 26.71 -11.72 -7.92
C PRO A 838 26.10 -13.13 -8.03
N ILE A 839 24.77 -13.26 -8.10
CA ILE A 839 24.10 -14.56 -8.24
C ILE A 839 24.50 -15.28 -9.52
N HIS A 840 24.78 -14.55 -10.62
CA HIS A 840 25.22 -15.13 -11.89
C HIS A 840 26.62 -15.79 -11.79
N THR A 841 27.41 -15.43 -10.78
CA THR A 841 28.68 -16.12 -10.54
C THR A 841 28.50 -17.54 -10.01
N SER A 842 27.32 -17.87 -9.43
CA SER A 842 26.94 -19.22 -8.98
C SER A 842 26.09 -19.97 -10.02
N ARG A 843 26.23 -19.61 -11.29
CA ARG A 843 25.56 -20.28 -12.42
C ARG A 843 26.02 -21.70 -12.59
N TRP A 844 25.22 -22.51 -13.29
CA TRP A 844 25.60 -23.85 -13.67
C TRP A 844 26.79 -23.80 -14.65
N THR A 845 27.86 -24.56 -14.36
CA THR A 845 28.95 -24.91 -15.25
C THR A 845 29.23 -26.40 -15.08
N LEU A 846 29.82 -27.05 -16.12
CA LEU A 846 30.15 -28.46 -16.05
C LEU A 846 31.10 -28.76 -14.87
N GLU A 847 32.07 -27.89 -14.60
CA GLU A 847 33.02 -28.03 -13.50
C GLU A 847 32.31 -27.97 -12.13
N ARG A 848 31.41 -26.99 -11.89
CA ARG A 848 30.62 -26.91 -10.65
C ARG A 848 29.75 -28.13 -10.44
N TYR A 849 29.10 -28.59 -11.53
CA TYR A 849 28.26 -29.77 -11.48
C TYR A 849 29.06 -31.02 -11.07
N GLN A 850 30.24 -31.23 -11.70
CA GLN A 850 31.12 -32.36 -11.42
C GLN A 850 31.70 -32.32 -10.00
N ASN A 851 32.03 -31.12 -9.50
CA ASN A 851 32.54 -30.91 -8.14
C ASN A 851 31.47 -30.97 -7.05
N GLY A 852 30.18 -31.03 -7.40
CA GLY A 852 29.08 -30.98 -6.45
C GLY A 852 28.94 -29.62 -5.73
N GLU A 853 29.40 -28.54 -6.36
CA GLU A 853 29.30 -27.18 -5.82
C GLU A 853 27.85 -26.67 -5.86
N GLN A 854 27.53 -25.68 -5.01
CA GLN A 854 26.22 -25.04 -5.02
C GLN A 854 25.99 -24.29 -6.34
N ILE A 855 24.83 -24.51 -6.96
CA ILE A 855 24.38 -23.88 -8.20
C ILE A 855 23.07 -23.14 -7.90
N ASP A 856 23.10 -21.80 -8.05
CA ASP A 856 21.96 -20.93 -7.76
C ASP A 856 21.33 -20.33 -9.03
N PHE A 857 21.93 -20.55 -10.21
CA PHE A 857 21.47 -19.97 -11.49
C PHE A 857 21.71 -20.97 -12.64
N PRO A 858 20.85 -21.01 -13.67
CA PRO A 858 21.06 -21.90 -14.81
C PRO A 858 22.31 -21.50 -15.63
N ARG A 859 22.69 -22.31 -16.63
CA ARG A 859 23.73 -21.94 -17.58
C ARG A 859 23.39 -20.59 -18.21
N LEU A 860 24.43 -19.82 -18.53
CA LEU A 860 24.26 -18.56 -19.25
C LEU A 860 23.98 -18.79 -20.72
N THR A 861 23.12 -18.00 -21.31
CA THR A 861 22.77 -18.00 -22.73
C THR A 861 22.44 -16.58 -23.17
N THR A 862 22.79 -16.24 -24.42
CA THR A 862 22.46 -14.95 -25.04
C THR A 862 21.03 -14.89 -25.54
N ASN A 863 20.36 -16.05 -25.64
CA ASN A 863 18.98 -16.13 -26.14
C ASN A 863 17.95 -16.02 -25.00
N PRO A 864 17.28 -14.87 -24.83
CA PRO A 864 16.34 -14.67 -23.77
C PRO A 864 15.03 -15.49 -23.88
N SER A 865 14.82 -16.19 -25.02
CA SER A 865 13.63 -17.03 -25.28
C SER A 865 13.86 -18.51 -24.96
N THR A 866 14.98 -18.88 -24.37
CA THR A 866 15.25 -20.26 -23.97
C THR A 866 14.36 -20.71 -22.77
N ILE A 867 14.37 -22.02 -22.52
CA ILE A 867 13.70 -22.65 -21.37
C ILE A 867 14.09 -22.02 -20.00
N ASN A 868 15.21 -21.32 -19.95
CA ASN A 868 15.69 -20.61 -18.77
C ASN A 868 15.00 -19.24 -18.55
N SER A 869 14.18 -18.77 -19.49
CA SER A 869 13.50 -17.48 -19.36
C SER A 869 12.20 -17.57 -18.56
N ALA A 870 12.07 -16.82 -17.48
CA ALA A 870 10.83 -16.68 -16.71
C ALA A 870 9.67 -16.09 -17.54
N SER A 871 9.96 -15.29 -18.56
CA SER A 871 8.94 -14.71 -19.43
C SER A 871 8.23 -15.75 -20.29
N THR A 872 8.94 -16.84 -20.67
CA THR A 872 8.42 -17.93 -21.49
C THR A 872 8.02 -19.12 -20.62
N TYR A 873 8.89 -19.49 -19.68
CA TYR A 873 8.72 -20.65 -18.80
C TYR A 873 8.72 -20.22 -17.33
N MET A 874 7.69 -19.44 -16.92
CA MET A 874 7.51 -19.10 -15.52
C MET A 874 7.42 -20.37 -14.67
N SER A 875 8.26 -20.45 -13.64
CA SER A 875 8.37 -21.65 -12.79
C SER A 875 8.55 -21.27 -11.32
N ASP A 876 8.46 -22.24 -10.43
CA ASP A 876 8.75 -22.06 -9.01
C ASP A 876 10.26 -21.80 -8.73
N PHE A 877 11.15 -22.01 -9.71
CA PHE A 877 12.54 -21.54 -9.62
C PHE A 877 12.62 -20.01 -9.49
N TRP A 878 11.75 -19.26 -10.18
CA TRP A 878 11.70 -17.80 -10.20
C TRP A 878 10.80 -17.22 -9.12
N LEU A 879 10.09 -18.08 -8.36
CA LEU A 879 9.24 -17.68 -7.23
C LEU A 879 9.98 -17.85 -5.91
N ILE A 880 10.24 -16.75 -5.26
CA ILE A 880 10.99 -16.73 -3.99
C ILE A 880 10.01 -16.67 -2.83
N ASN A 881 10.25 -17.47 -1.79
CA ASN A 881 9.53 -17.34 -0.53
C ASN A 881 9.93 -16.03 0.17
N ALA A 882 9.03 -15.08 0.19
CA ALA A 882 9.30 -13.66 0.51
C ALA A 882 9.00 -13.29 1.98
N TRP A 883 9.25 -14.20 2.94
CA TRP A 883 9.10 -13.88 4.36
C TRP A 883 10.15 -12.87 4.83
N TYR A 884 9.74 -11.99 5.76
CA TYR A 884 10.67 -11.09 6.43
C TYR A 884 10.23 -10.73 7.85
N ILE A 885 11.20 -10.32 8.67
CA ILE A 885 11.01 -9.61 9.94
C ILE A 885 11.79 -8.31 9.86
N ARG A 886 11.12 -7.20 10.14
CA ARG A 886 11.69 -5.84 10.03
C ARG A 886 11.57 -5.10 11.36
N LEU A 887 12.69 -4.49 11.81
CA LEU A 887 12.65 -3.44 12.81
C LEU A 887 12.09 -2.18 12.15
N LYS A 888 10.74 -2.06 12.26
CA LYS A 888 9.94 -1.11 11.47
C LYS A 888 10.08 0.31 11.99
N THR A 889 9.93 0.51 13.31
CA THR A 889 10.07 1.83 13.93
C THR A 889 10.83 1.76 15.23
N VAL A 890 11.63 2.81 15.50
CA VAL A 890 12.24 3.10 16.80
C VAL A 890 12.01 4.58 17.09
N ASP A 891 11.48 4.91 18.25
CA ASP A 891 11.37 6.28 18.77
C ASP A 891 12.07 6.33 20.14
N LEU A 892 13.05 7.19 20.30
CA LEU A 892 13.76 7.44 21.55
C LEU A 892 13.63 8.92 21.87
N GLY A 893 13.08 9.26 23.01
CA GLY A 893 12.86 10.66 23.39
C GLY A 893 13.28 10.99 24.81
N TYR A 894 13.60 12.25 25.02
CA TYR A 894 13.85 12.80 26.35
C TYR A 894 13.06 14.10 26.54
N GLN A 895 12.21 14.10 27.53
CA GLN A 895 11.41 15.27 27.96
C GLN A 895 12.17 16.01 29.07
N LEU A 896 12.39 17.29 28.83
CA LEU A 896 13.07 18.15 29.83
C LEU A 896 12.16 18.34 31.08
N PRO A 897 12.76 18.27 32.29
CA PRO A 897 12.03 18.55 33.51
C PRO A 897 11.45 19.99 33.55
N LYS A 898 10.18 20.14 33.90
CA LYS A 898 9.51 21.46 33.91
C LYS A 898 10.23 22.50 34.77
N LYS A 899 10.99 22.06 35.77
CA LYS A 899 11.73 22.96 36.67
C LYS A 899 12.81 23.81 35.97
N ILE A 900 13.34 23.36 34.85
CA ILE A 900 14.38 24.06 34.08
C ILE A 900 13.83 24.86 32.92
N LEU A 901 12.51 24.73 32.61
CA LEU A 901 11.89 25.41 31.48
C LEU A 901 11.48 26.84 31.85
N PRO A 902 11.58 27.81 30.90
CA PRO A 902 10.96 29.12 31.01
C PRO A 902 9.45 29.01 31.27
N LYS A 903 8.89 29.99 32.02
CA LYS A 903 7.44 29.96 32.37
C LYS A 903 6.50 29.90 31.16
N ALA A 904 6.94 30.37 30.00
CA ALA A 904 6.16 30.39 28.76
C ALA A 904 6.13 29.03 28.04
N ILE A 905 6.97 28.08 28.40
CA ILE A 905 7.10 26.79 27.74
C ILE A 905 6.64 25.69 28.70
N ASP A 906 5.64 24.95 28.29
CA ASP A 906 5.08 23.88 29.08
C ASP A 906 5.87 22.58 28.95
N ASN A 907 6.38 22.30 27.75
CA ASN A 907 7.12 21.06 27.47
C ASN A 907 8.17 21.26 26.36
N ILE A 908 9.34 20.64 26.54
CA ILE A 908 10.33 20.43 25.48
C ILE A 908 10.71 18.94 25.46
N ARG A 909 10.52 18.30 24.29
CA ARG A 909 10.95 16.92 24.05
C ARG A 909 11.94 16.89 22.89
N PHE A 910 13.13 16.36 23.11
CA PHE A 910 14.07 15.98 22.06
C PHE A 910 13.88 14.50 21.74
N TYR A 911 13.99 14.12 20.48
CA TYR A 911 13.82 12.71 20.10
C TYR A 911 14.57 12.35 18.83
N VAL A 912 14.86 11.08 18.72
CA VAL A 912 15.34 10.41 17.51
C VAL A 912 14.26 9.42 17.12
N ASN A 913 13.75 9.48 15.90
CA ASN A 913 12.89 8.44 15.38
C ASN A 913 13.47 7.84 14.10
N ALA A 914 13.25 6.56 13.92
CA ALA A 914 13.77 5.83 12.79
C ALA A 914 12.71 4.87 12.22
N TYR A 915 12.84 4.59 10.91
CA TYR A 915 11.92 3.76 10.13
C TYR A 915 12.68 2.80 9.23
N ASN A 916 12.20 1.55 9.11
CA ASN A 916 12.79 0.47 8.29
C ASN A 916 14.28 0.20 8.60
N LEU A 917 14.71 0.23 9.88
CA LEU A 917 16.14 0.18 10.25
C LEU A 917 16.83 -1.10 9.83
N LEU A 918 16.26 -2.27 10.14
CA LEU A 918 16.83 -3.59 9.87
C LEU A 918 15.78 -4.50 9.25
N THR A 919 16.18 -5.30 8.30
CA THR A 919 15.32 -6.31 7.66
C THR A 919 16.04 -7.65 7.63
N PHE A 920 15.41 -8.67 8.20
CA PHE A 920 15.84 -10.06 8.18
C PHE A 920 14.94 -10.83 7.23
N THR A 921 15.53 -11.54 6.27
CA THR A 921 14.80 -12.32 5.26
C THR A 921 15.64 -13.49 4.78
N GLY A 922 15.01 -14.51 4.20
CA GLY A 922 15.69 -15.71 3.67
C GLY A 922 16.25 -15.56 2.25
N TYR A 923 16.09 -14.38 1.60
CA TYR A 923 16.52 -14.22 0.19
C TYR A 923 17.49 -13.05 -0.05
N ASP A 924 18.37 -12.80 0.89
CA ASP A 924 19.40 -11.74 0.81
C ASP A 924 20.27 -11.81 -0.47
N LYS A 925 20.44 -13.01 -1.03
CA LYS A 925 21.20 -13.22 -2.27
C LYS A 925 20.63 -12.47 -3.49
N TYR A 926 19.33 -12.14 -3.50
CA TYR A 926 18.70 -11.40 -4.59
C TYR A 926 18.75 -9.87 -4.40
N GLN A 927 19.28 -9.39 -3.27
CA GLN A 927 19.56 -7.98 -2.96
C GLN A 927 18.38 -7.02 -3.12
N GLN A 928 17.17 -7.53 -3.04
CA GLN A 928 15.94 -6.76 -3.18
C GLN A 928 15.18 -6.62 -1.85
N ASP A 929 14.36 -5.57 -1.73
CA ASP A 929 13.51 -5.38 -0.55
C ASP A 929 12.27 -6.29 -0.65
N PRO A 930 11.89 -7.00 0.45
CA PRO A 930 10.74 -7.91 0.45
C PRO A 930 9.37 -7.25 0.25
N GLU A 931 9.26 -5.94 0.38
CA GLU A 931 8.03 -5.19 0.15
C GLU A 931 7.96 -4.60 -1.27
N ILE A 932 8.98 -4.81 -2.11
CA ILE A 932 9.05 -4.23 -3.45
C ILE A 932 7.90 -4.69 -4.35
N LYS A 933 7.54 -3.87 -5.32
CA LYS A 933 6.44 -4.16 -6.24
C LYS A 933 6.78 -5.33 -7.18
N THR A 934 6.00 -6.41 -7.10
CA THR A 934 6.29 -7.68 -7.79
C THR A 934 6.10 -7.63 -9.31
N ASN A 935 5.33 -6.66 -9.83
CA ASN A 935 5.08 -6.53 -11.28
C ASN A 935 6.12 -5.68 -12.02
N THR A 936 7.21 -5.29 -11.36
CA THR A 936 8.32 -4.53 -11.94
C THR A 936 9.60 -5.36 -12.07
N ALA A 937 9.48 -6.68 -12.13
CA ALA A 937 10.63 -7.60 -12.16
C ALA A 937 11.63 -7.42 -11.00
N GLY A 938 11.33 -6.57 -10.02
CA GLY A 938 12.23 -6.24 -8.91
C GLY A 938 13.09 -4.98 -9.13
N ASP A 939 12.90 -4.25 -10.20
CA ASP A 939 13.62 -3.01 -10.55
C ASP A 939 12.90 -1.73 -10.11
N ALA A 940 12.06 -1.81 -9.09
CA ALA A 940 11.36 -0.65 -8.54
C ALA A 940 12.30 0.29 -7.78
N TYR A 941 11.89 1.57 -7.66
CA TYR A 941 12.61 2.54 -6.84
C TYR A 941 12.75 2.04 -5.39
N MET A 942 13.96 2.12 -4.84
CA MET A 942 14.33 1.52 -3.56
C MET A 942 13.54 2.10 -2.38
N ASN A 943 13.07 1.23 -1.47
CA ASN A 943 12.53 1.64 -0.19
C ASN A 943 13.60 2.29 0.69
N GLN A 944 13.19 3.26 1.52
CA GLN A 944 14.09 4.06 2.34
C GLN A 944 14.10 3.60 3.80
N ARG A 945 15.29 3.57 4.35
CA ARG A 945 15.56 3.64 5.78
C ARG A 945 15.66 5.11 6.15
N VAL A 946 14.92 5.57 7.16
CA VAL A 946 14.89 6.98 7.55
C VAL A 946 15.29 7.13 9.01
N VAL A 947 16.11 8.10 9.32
CA VAL A 947 16.46 8.48 10.68
C VAL A 947 16.30 10.01 10.82
N ASN A 948 15.39 10.44 11.69
CA ASN A 948 15.16 11.85 12.00
C ASN A 948 15.62 12.21 13.40
N LEU A 949 16.11 13.44 13.53
CA LEU A 949 16.25 14.16 14.79
C LEU A 949 15.12 15.18 14.89
N GLY A 950 14.49 15.26 16.04
CA GLY A 950 13.36 16.16 16.22
C GLY A 950 13.33 16.86 17.58
N VAL A 951 12.66 18.01 17.58
CA VAL A 951 12.31 18.76 18.80
C VAL A 951 10.82 19.11 18.76
N GLN A 952 10.15 18.90 19.87
CA GLN A 952 8.76 19.30 20.08
C GLN A 952 8.70 20.28 21.24
N LEU A 953 8.07 21.45 21.00
CA LEU A 953 7.85 22.53 21.96
C LEU A 953 6.36 22.67 22.20
N THR A 954 5.93 22.81 23.46
CA THR A 954 4.54 23.11 23.82
C THR A 954 4.54 24.37 24.68
N PHE A 955 3.67 25.34 24.32
CA PHE A 955 3.51 26.62 24.99
C PHE A 955 2.12 26.74 25.62
#